data_9272cfa7f1e1c8882d832f43201235bc
#
_entry.id   9272cfa7f1e1c8882d832f43201235bc
#
_cell.length_a   1.000
_cell.length_b   1.000
_cell.length_c   1.000
_cell.angle_alpha   90.00
_cell.angle_beta   90.00
_cell.angle_gamma   90.00
#
_symmetry.space_group_name_H-M   'P 1'
#
loop_
_entity.id
_entity.type
_entity.pdbx_description
1 polymer ?
#
loop_
_entity_poly.entity_id
_entity_poly.type
_entity_poly.pdbx_seq_one_letter_code
_entity_poly.pdbx_strand_id
1 'polypeptide(L)'
;PPRSTLSSSSAASDVYKRQELTDKGIDHLSDNVNDSNFFILPDLSSEIANIENENYSSEKEAEKKDKIFNDFNEKSERIHTMNQLLKAYTLFEKDIEYVLMNNKVMIVDEQTGRIMEGRRYSDGLHQAIEAKENVKIEDATQTFATITLQNYFRMYRKLSGMTGTAVTEEGEFWDIYKLEVTEIPTNKPVIRDDRNDLVYKTKREKYNAVIDCVAELSNSGRPVLIGTTSVEISELLSRMLTRKKIHHNVLNAKLHKKEADIVAEAGKSGIVTIATNMAGRGTDIKISDNIKNKGGLAIIGTERHDSRRVDRQLRGRSGRQGDPGSTQFFVSLEDNLMRLFGTERVSKMMDRMGHKEGDVLEHSMMNSVIERAQKKVEENNFGIRKRLLEYDDVMNMQREVIYKKRKNALDVNRLKVDVANMIFESAESIYLDAKNKNDFKDFEFNLIRCFGITSSISKKDFESQDEIKLVNGLYKSILENYERKNLENIDKVFPIIKNVHENPKNRYERIVVPFTDGKKTMNIVTNLKSAYDSKGKKLIDDFEKNISLAIIDETWKTHLRKMDELRQSVQLAVHEQKDPLLIYKFEAKELFFSMIDNLNKDILTFLMKADLPSRDPNEIKEDRQTRRQQAYKTSKEEVLNSDELARRNRDIGGNVSQKNNMVETITREKRKIGRNERVTVRNMQSGEKKELKFKQAQNLINSGNWIIVEEQ
;
A
#
# COMPACT_ATOMS: atom_id res chain seq x y z
N PRO A 1 -15.94 -28.99 4.00
CA PRO A 1 -17.18 -28.90 4.76
C PRO A 1 -18.25 -28.19 3.93
N PRO A 2 -19.54 -28.62 4.03
CA PRO A 2 -20.59 -28.06 3.21
C PRO A 2 -20.83 -26.60 3.58
N ARG A 3 -21.00 -25.75 2.57
CA ARG A 3 -21.41 -24.35 2.74
C ARG A 3 -22.72 -24.32 3.53
N SER A 4 -22.66 -23.80 4.77
CA SER A 4 -23.85 -23.54 5.56
C SER A 4 -24.64 -22.42 4.87
N THR A 5 -25.92 -22.67 4.59
CA THR A 5 -26.90 -21.68 4.14
C THR A 5 -27.04 -20.61 5.23
N LEU A 6 -26.41 -19.47 5.02
CA LEU A 6 -26.52 -18.32 5.90
C LEU A 6 -27.88 -17.65 5.71
N SER A 7 -28.56 -17.41 6.82
CA SER A 7 -29.87 -16.76 6.87
C SER A 7 -29.79 -15.28 6.45
N SER A 8 -30.91 -14.74 5.98
CA SER A 8 -31.04 -13.39 5.38
C SER A 8 -30.61 -12.19 6.24
N SER A 9 -30.21 -12.39 7.50
CA SER A 9 -29.62 -11.34 8.35
C SER A 9 -28.12 -11.16 8.17
N SER A 10 -27.44 -12.08 7.48
CA SER A 10 -26.01 -12.05 7.27
C SER A 10 -25.55 -11.22 6.04
N ALA A 11 -26.50 -10.81 5.18
CA ALA A 11 -26.18 -9.99 4.00
C ALA A 11 -25.60 -8.58 4.36
N ALA A 12 -25.84 -8.09 5.57
CA ALA A 12 -25.24 -6.85 6.06
C ALA A 12 -23.81 -7.03 6.61
N SER A 13 -23.42 -8.28 6.96
CA SER A 13 -22.06 -8.60 7.45
C SER A 13 -21.08 -8.91 6.33
N ASP A 14 -21.55 -9.23 5.12
CA ASP A 14 -20.69 -9.46 3.95
C ASP A 14 -19.99 -8.20 3.43
N VAL A 15 -20.46 -7.01 3.80
CA VAL A 15 -19.79 -5.73 3.48
C VAL A 15 -18.48 -5.57 4.27
N TYR A 16 -18.36 -6.23 5.42
CA TYR A 16 -17.12 -6.30 6.19
C TYR A 16 -16.75 -7.78 6.30
N LYS A 17 -15.90 -8.27 5.43
CA LYS A 17 -15.30 -9.61 5.50
C LYS A 17 -14.49 -9.73 6.81
N ARG A 18 -15.18 -9.77 7.96
CA ARG A 18 -14.59 -10.01 9.27
C ARG A 18 -14.77 -11.47 9.63
N GLN A 19 -13.65 -12.13 9.90
CA GLN A 19 -13.65 -13.45 10.50
C GLN A 19 -12.82 -13.39 11.78
N GLU A 20 -13.40 -13.89 12.86
CA GLU A 20 -12.75 -14.03 14.15
C GLU A 20 -12.84 -15.50 14.56
N LEU A 21 -11.79 -15.99 15.22
CA LEU A 21 -11.81 -17.30 15.84
C LEU A 21 -12.87 -17.33 16.96
N THR A 22 -13.73 -18.31 16.92
CA THR A 22 -14.66 -18.58 18.03
C THR A 22 -13.92 -19.30 19.15
N ASP A 23 -14.42 -19.23 20.39
CA ASP A 23 -13.84 -19.94 21.53
C ASP A 23 -13.62 -21.44 21.22
N LYS A 24 -14.57 -22.11 20.58
CA LYS A 24 -14.43 -23.50 20.12
C LYS A 24 -13.31 -23.71 19.12
N GLY A 25 -13.02 -22.69 18.30
CA GLY A 25 -11.91 -22.74 17.34
C GLY A 25 -10.56 -22.60 18.06
N ILE A 26 -10.50 -21.77 19.08
CA ILE A 26 -9.32 -21.58 19.94
C ILE A 26 -9.03 -22.87 20.72
N ASP A 27 -10.05 -23.48 21.33
CA ASP A 27 -9.93 -24.74 22.04
C ASP A 27 -9.40 -25.85 21.13
N HIS A 28 -9.99 -26.02 19.94
CA HIS A 28 -9.57 -27.04 18.98
C HIS A 28 -8.11 -26.86 18.52
N LEU A 29 -7.66 -25.62 18.35
CA LEU A 29 -6.27 -25.33 17.96
C LEU A 29 -5.30 -25.56 19.13
N SER A 30 -5.69 -25.19 20.34
CA SER A 30 -4.93 -25.38 21.57
C SER A 30 -4.74 -26.87 21.87
N ASP A 31 -5.77 -27.68 21.66
CA ASP A 31 -5.73 -29.14 21.82
C ASP A 31 -4.73 -29.79 20.83
N ASN A 32 -4.67 -29.29 19.60
CA ASN A 32 -3.73 -29.80 18.59
C ASN A 32 -2.26 -29.47 18.90
N VAL A 33 -2.00 -28.41 19.65
CA VAL A 33 -0.64 -27.99 20.06
C VAL A 33 -0.24 -28.58 21.41
N ASN A 34 -1.17 -29.26 22.14
CA ASN A 34 -1.01 -29.75 23.49
C ASN A 34 -0.63 -28.66 24.52
N ASP A 35 -1.03 -27.42 24.29
CA ASP A 35 -0.86 -26.29 25.19
C ASP A 35 -2.16 -25.49 25.25
N SER A 36 -2.90 -25.65 26.35
CA SER A 36 -4.20 -24.98 26.57
C SER A 36 -4.10 -23.46 26.61
N ASN A 37 -2.94 -22.90 26.90
CA ASN A 37 -2.72 -21.46 27.02
C ASN A 37 -2.04 -20.83 25.78
N PHE A 38 -1.84 -21.61 24.71
CA PHE A 38 -1.08 -21.18 23.54
C PHE A 38 -1.66 -19.95 22.84
N PHE A 39 -2.98 -19.83 22.79
CA PHE A 39 -3.70 -18.73 22.18
C PHE A 39 -4.45 -17.84 23.19
N ILE A 40 -4.27 -18.05 24.50
CA ILE A 40 -4.94 -17.25 25.53
C ILE A 40 -4.02 -16.10 25.96
N LEU A 41 -4.51 -14.86 25.77
CA LEU A 41 -3.77 -13.67 26.21
C LEU A 41 -3.79 -13.57 27.74
N PRO A 42 -2.65 -13.33 28.39
CA PRO A 42 -2.64 -13.04 29.81
C PRO A 42 -3.34 -11.71 30.09
N ASP A 43 -4.07 -11.64 31.19
CA ASP A 43 -4.65 -10.38 31.67
C ASP A 43 -3.57 -9.52 32.32
N LEU A 44 -2.99 -8.61 31.50
CA LEU A 44 -1.92 -7.72 31.93
C LEU A 44 -2.28 -6.93 33.21
N SER A 45 -3.54 -6.50 33.35
CA SER A 45 -3.97 -5.68 34.48
C SER A 45 -3.92 -6.46 35.78
N SER A 46 -4.44 -7.69 35.75
CA SER A 46 -4.46 -8.57 36.93
C SER A 46 -3.05 -9.07 37.28
N GLU A 47 -2.24 -9.42 36.30
CA GLU A 47 -0.90 -9.93 36.56
C GLU A 47 0.07 -8.85 37.02
N ILE A 48 -0.01 -7.63 36.46
CA ILE A 48 0.77 -6.49 36.95
C ILE A 48 0.37 -6.11 38.38
N ALA A 49 -0.94 -6.04 38.66
CA ALA A 49 -1.43 -5.77 40.00
C ALA A 49 -0.97 -6.84 41.03
N ASN A 50 -0.91 -8.10 40.66
CA ASN A 50 -0.38 -9.18 41.48
C ASN A 50 1.11 -9.00 41.79
N ILE A 51 1.92 -8.60 40.77
CA ILE A 51 3.36 -8.32 40.95
C ILE A 51 3.58 -7.09 41.86
N GLU A 52 2.75 -6.05 41.73
CA GLU A 52 2.84 -4.84 42.56
C GLU A 52 2.41 -5.09 44.02
N ASN A 53 1.49 -6.03 44.23
CA ASN A 53 1.07 -6.44 45.57
C ASN A 53 2.07 -7.37 46.26
N GLU A 54 2.96 -8.05 45.52
CA GLU A 54 4.02 -8.87 46.07
C GLU A 54 5.27 -8.00 46.28
N ASN A 55 5.80 -7.95 47.50
CA ASN A 55 6.98 -7.16 47.87
C ASN A 55 8.27 -7.73 47.21
N TYR A 56 8.49 -7.45 45.93
CA TYR A 56 9.74 -7.76 45.25
C TYR A 56 10.75 -6.59 45.32
N SER A 57 12.05 -6.90 45.08
CA SER A 57 13.00 -5.83 44.85
C SER A 57 12.72 -5.21 43.48
N SER A 58 12.97 -3.89 43.32
CA SER A 58 12.71 -3.11 42.09
C SER A 58 13.25 -3.78 40.83
N GLU A 59 14.42 -4.44 40.89
CA GLU A 59 15.02 -5.16 39.76
C GLU A 59 14.22 -6.43 39.39
N LYS A 60 13.77 -7.21 40.37
CA LYS A 60 12.98 -8.42 40.14
C LYS A 60 11.55 -8.11 39.70
N GLU A 61 11.00 -7.00 40.13
CA GLU A 61 9.68 -6.52 39.69
C GLU A 61 9.75 -6.13 38.19
N ALA A 62 10.77 -5.38 37.78
CA ALA A 62 11.00 -5.02 36.39
C ALA A 62 11.20 -6.26 35.51
N GLU A 63 12.01 -7.22 35.95
CA GLU A 63 12.26 -8.48 35.19
C GLU A 63 10.96 -9.30 35.01
N LYS A 64 10.11 -9.37 36.04
CA LYS A 64 8.82 -10.09 35.95
C LYS A 64 7.83 -9.37 35.04
N LYS A 65 7.73 -8.05 35.15
CA LYS A 65 6.89 -7.23 34.23
C LYS A 65 7.35 -7.42 32.77
N ASP A 66 8.65 -7.38 32.51
CA ASP A 66 9.20 -7.60 31.16
C ASP A 66 8.88 -9.01 30.62
N LYS A 67 8.90 -10.04 31.47
CA LYS A 67 8.51 -11.40 31.05
C LYS A 67 7.04 -11.49 30.66
N ILE A 68 6.15 -10.86 31.43
CA ILE A 68 4.72 -10.84 31.12
C ILE A 68 4.46 -10.06 29.83
N PHE A 69 5.09 -8.91 29.64
CA PHE A 69 4.97 -8.14 28.40
C PHE A 69 5.48 -8.92 27.18
N ASN A 70 6.58 -9.65 27.31
CA ASN A 70 7.10 -10.47 26.24
C ASN A 70 6.16 -11.64 25.90
N ASP A 71 5.61 -12.33 26.91
CA ASP A 71 4.63 -13.40 26.70
C ASP A 71 3.34 -12.89 26.05
N PHE A 72 2.85 -11.72 26.50
CA PHE A 72 1.69 -11.07 25.90
C PHE A 72 1.93 -10.72 24.42
N ASN A 73 3.09 -10.11 24.11
CA ASN A 73 3.43 -9.74 22.75
C ASN A 73 3.54 -10.98 21.84
N GLU A 74 4.19 -12.04 22.31
CA GLU A 74 4.34 -13.28 21.55
C GLU A 74 2.99 -13.95 21.27
N LYS A 75 2.11 -14.03 22.27
CA LYS A 75 0.76 -14.59 22.11
C LYS A 75 -0.14 -13.72 21.24
N SER A 76 -0.04 -12.40 21.36
CA SER A 76 -0.75 -11.46 20.51
C SER A 76 -0.34 -11.60 19.04
N GLU A 77 0.95 -11.73 18.77
CA GLU A 77 1.48 -11.98 17.43
C GLU A 77 1.00 -13.31 16.83
N ARG A 78 0.92 -14.37 17.66
CA ARG A 78 0.38 -15.69 17.26
C ARG A 78 -1.09 -15.60 16.87
N ILE A 79 -1.92 -14.95 17.68
CA ILE A 79 -3.35 -14.75 17.39
C ILE A 79 -3.53 -13.93 16.12
N HIS A 80 -2.76 -12.86 15.97
CA HIS A 80 -2.78 -12.05 14.75
C HIS A 80 -2.44 -12.87 13.51
N THR A 81 -1.33 -13.63 13.56
CA THR A 81 -0.90 -14.49 12.46
C THR A 81 -1.96 -15.53 12.11
N MET A 82 -2.58 -16.13 13.11
CA MET A 82 -3.65 -17.11 12.92
C MET A 82 -4.88 -16.50 12.24
N ASN A 83 -5.26 -15.29 12.65
CA ASN A 83 -6.37 -14.58 12.02
C ASN A 83 -6.06 -14.23 10.55
N GLN A 84 -4.82 -13.85 10.22
CA GLN A 84 -4.43 -13.59 8.83
C GLN A 84 -4.43 -14.88 8.00
N LEU A 85 -3.96 -16.00 8.54
CA LEU A 85 -4.05 -17.30 7.88
C LEU A 85 -5.51 -17.71 7.63
N LEU A 86 -6.39 -17.58 8.62
CA LEU A 86 -7.81 -17.85 8.44
C LEU A 86 -8.42 -17.00 7.32
N LYS A 87 -8.14 -15.71 7.29
CA LYS A 87 -8.57 -14.82 6.20
C LYS A 87 -8.04 -15.32 4.85
N ALA A 88 -6.75 -15.64 4.76
CA ALA A 88 -6.13 -16.12 3.53
C ALA A 88 -6.79 -17.39 2.99
N TYR A 89 -7.13 -18.34 3.88
CA TYR A 89 -7.73 -19.62 3.48
C TYR A 89 -9.23 -19.55 3.18
N THR A 90 -9.96 -18.61 3.78
CA THR A 90 -11.42 -18.58 3.71
C THR A 90 -11.99 -17.47 2.82
N LEU A 91 -11.28 -16.35 2.68
CA LEU A 91 -11.77 -15.15 1.99
C LEU A 91 -11.02 -14.83 0.70
N PHE A 92 -9.86 -15.40 0.49
CA PHE A 92 -9.02 -15.11 -0.68
C PHE A 92 -8.88 -16.35 -1.54
N GLU A 93 -9.41 -16.30 -2.75
CA GLU A 93 -9.36 -17.41 -3.71
C GLU A 93 -8.40 -17.08 -4.84
N LYS A 94 -7.67 -18.11 -5.28
CA LYS A 94 -6.75 -17.98 -6.41
C LYS A 94 -7.55 -17.73 -7.69
N ASP A 95 -6.99 -16.92 -8.58
CA ASP A 95 -7.56 -16.46 -9.85
C ASP A 95 -8.77 -15.51 -9.70
N ILE A 96 -9.16 -15.14 -8.48
CA ILE A 96 -10.19 -14.14 -8.17
C ILE A 96 -9.53 -12.91 -7.51
N GLU A 97 -9.05 -13.04 -6.27
CA GLU A 97 -8.42 -11.94 -5.53
C GLU A 97 -6.91 -11.84 -5.80
N TYR A 98 -6.27 -12.93 -6.20
CA TYR A 98 -4.84 -12.94 -6.53
C TYR A 98 -4.52 -14.00 -7.59
N VAL A 99 -3.39 -13.82 -8.28
CA VAL A 99 -2.83 -14.79 -9.24
C VAL A 99 -1.39 -15.11 -8.89
N LEU A 100 -0.92 -16.29 -9.30
CA LEU A 100 0.49 -16.67 -9.18
C LEU A 100 1.20 -16.39 -10.52
N MET A 101 2.18 -15.49 -10.49
CA MET A 101 3.05 -15.22 -11.63
C MET A 101 4.51 -15.24 -11.19
N ASN A 102 5.37 -15.92 -11.95
CA ASN A 102 6.79 -16.02 -11.64
C ASN A 102 7.08 -16.48 -10.19
N ASN A 103 6.27 -17.40 -9.67
CA ASN A 103 6.35 -17.91 -8.30
C ASN A 103 6.16 -16.83 -7.23
N LYS A 104 5.37 -15.79 -7.53
CA LYS A 104 4.97 -14.70 -6.62
C LYS A 104 3.47 -14.53 -6.64
N VAL A 105 2.92 -14.14 -5.49
CA VAL A 105 1.52 -13.74 -5.36
C VAL A 105 1.37 -12.32 -5.90
N MET A 106 0.45 -12.12 -6.83
CA MET A 106 0.12 -10.82 -7.42
C MET A 106 -1.35 -10.52 -7.16
N ILE A 107 -1.64 -9.34 -6.63
CA ILE A 107 -3.01 -8.91 -6.31
C ILE A 107 -3.77 -8.64 -7.61
N VAL A 108 -5.01 -9.09 -7.68
CA VAL A 108 -5.97 -8.73 -8.72
C VAL A 108 -6.97 -7.73 -8.17
N ASP A 109 -7.16 -6.63 -8.86
CA ASP A 109 -8.18 -5.64 -8.50
C ASP A 109 -9.57 -6.19 -8.78
N GLU A 110 -10.40 -6.36 -7.75
CA GLU A 110 -11.74 -6.95 -7.86
C GLU A 110 -12.64 -6.24 -8.88
N GLN A 111 -12.52 -4.91 -9.01
CA GLN A 111 -13.37 -4.14 -9.91
C GLN A 111 -12.89 -4.13 -11.35
N THR A 112 -11.60 -4.04 -11.56
CA THR A 112 -11.02 -3.96 -12.91
C THR A 112 -10.48 -5.28 -13.41
N GLY A 113 -10.24 -6.25 -12.50
CA GLY A 113 -9.57 -7.51 -12.77
C GLY A 113 -8.09 -7.35 -13.17
N ARG A 114 -7.51 -6.16 -13.03
CA ARG A 114 -6.12 -5.89 -13.39
C ARG A 114 -5.17 -6.39 -12.32
N ILE A 115 -4.05 -6.95 -12.77
CA ILE A 115 -2.97 -7.33 -11.88
C ILE A 115 -2.27 -6.06 -11.40
N MET A 116 -2.17 -5.91 -10.08
CA MET A 116 -1.51 -4.79 -9.43
C MET A 116 -0.06 -5.15 -9.09
N GLU A 117 0.85 -4.90 -10.03
CA GLU A 117 2.26 -5.15 -9.81
C GLU A 117 2.84 -4.29 -8.69
N GLY A 118 3.67 -4.89 -7.83
CA GLY A 118 4.35 -4.21 -6.73
C GLY A 118 3.48 -3.86 -5.53
N ARG A 119 2.17 -4.17 -5.55
CA ARG A 119 1.30 -4.05 -4.38
C ARG A 119 1.27 -5.33 -3.57
N ARG A 120 1.17 -5.18 -2.26
CA ARG A 120 1.04 -6.29 -1.31
C ARG A 120 -0.12 -6.00 -0.34
N TYR A 121 -0.78 -7.04 0.12
CA TYR A 121 -1.73 -6.91 1.24
C TYR A 121 -0.98 -6.53 2.51
N SER A 122 -1.58 -5.70 3.34
CA SER A 122 -1.04 -5.27 4.63
C SER A 122 -1.18 -6.34 5.71
N ASP A 123 -0.60 -6.05 6.87
CA ASP A 123 -0.82 -6.75 8.14
C ASP A 123 -0.50 -8.25 8.14
N GLY A 124 0.45 -8.70 7.33
CA GLY A 124 0.83 -10.11 7.25
C GLY A 124 -0.07 -10.97 6.35
N LEU A 125 -1.18 -10.42 5.82
CA LEU A 125 -2.09 -11.17 4.95
C LEU A 125 -1.41 -11.66 3.67
N HIS A 126 -0.52 -10.86 3.08
CA HIS A 126 0.21 -11.26 1.88
C HIS A 126 1.11 -12.46 2.14
N GLN A 127 1.84 -12.45 3.25
CA GLN A 127 2.66 -13.57 3.71
C GLN A 127 1.82 -14.81 4.01
N ALA A 128 0.62 -14.63 4.57
CA ALA A 128 -0.32 -15.73 4.81
C ALA A 128 -0.79 -16.37 3.49
N ILE A 129 -1.01 -15.57 2.44
CA ILE A 129 -1.36 -16.09 1.11
C ILE A 129 -0.13 -16.75 0.45
N GLU A 130 1.06 -16.17 0.59
CA GLU A 130 2.32 -16.77 0.13
C GLU A 130 2.54 -18.14 0.78
N ALA A 131 2.28 -18.27 2.09
CA ALA A 131 2.34 -19.54 2.81
C ALA A 131 1.28 -20.53 2.34
N LYS A 132 0.03 -20.08 2.13
CA LYS A 132 -1.06 -20.90 1.58
C LYS A 132 -0.71 -21.52 0.24
N GLU A 133 -0.07 -20.76 -0.64
CA GLU A 133 0.30 -21.19 -2.00
C GLU A 133 1.67 -21.87 -2.07
N ASN A 134 2.34 -22.07 -0.92
CA ASN A 134 3.69 -22.65 -0.83
C ASN A 134 4.72 -21.96 -1.73
N VAL A 135 4.63 -20.65 -1.90
CA VAL A 135 5.63 -19.82 -2.54
C VAL A 135 6.58 -19.23 -1.52
N LYS A 136 7.71 -18.68 -1.96
CA LYS A 136 8.67 -18.05 -1.06
C LYS A 136 8.00 -16.88 -0.34
N ILE A 137 7.97 -16.90 0.98
CA ILE A 137 7.52 -15.79 1.82
C ILE A 137 8.56 -14.68 1.74
N GLU A 138 8.13 -13.48 1.30
CA GLU A 138 8.98 -12.30 1.24
C GLU A 138 8.80 -11.45 2.51
N ASP A 139 9.84 -10.71 2.89
CA ASP A 139 9.80 -9.81 4.05
C ASP A 139 8.70 -8.76 3.90
N ALA A 140 8.18 -8.29 5.03
CA ALA A 140 7.20 -7.21 5.05
C ALA A 140 7.80 -5.93 4.45
N THR A 141 7.06 -5.28 3.56
CA THR A 141 7.48 -4.01 2.99
C THR A 141 7.30 -2.90 4.01
N GLN A 142 8.36 -2.13 4.27
CA GLN A 142 8.27 -0.96 5.14
C GLN A 142 7.75 0.24 4.36
N THR A 143 6.67 0.86 4.83
CA THR A 143 6.17 2.11 4.26
C THR A 143 7.07 3.28 4.67
N PHE A 144 7.62 3.99 3.68
CA PHE A 144 8.44 5.19 3.93
C PHE A 144 7.60 6.46 4.02
N ALA A 145 6.56 6.54 3.19
CA ALA A 145 5.65 7.66 3.14
C ALA A 145 4.34 7.23 2.50
N THR A 146 3.24 7.84 2.93
CA THR A 146 1.90 7.61 2.38
C THR A 146 1.14 8.92 2.33
N ILE A 147 0.26 9.04 1.35
CA ILE A 147 -0.68 10.14 1.21
C ILE A 147 -1.90 9.65 0.46
N THR A 148 -3.10 10.08 0.85
CA THR A 148 -4.31 9.81 0.08
C THR A 148 -4.33 10.61 -1.21
N LEU A 149 -5.00 10.09 -2.25
CA LEU A 149 -5.15 10.82 -3.51
C LEU A 149 -5.82 12.18 -3.31
N GLN A 150 -6.80 12.25 -2.40
CA GLN A 150 -7.50 13.48 -2.08
C GLN A 150 -6.54 14.55 -1.53
N ASN A 151 -5.72 14.21 -0.52
CA ASN A 151 -4.76 15.13 0.04
C ASN A 151 -3.64 15.45 -0.94
N TYR A 152 -3.22 14.50 -1.78
CA TYR A 152 -2.26 14.77 -2.83
C TYR A 152 -2.74 15.83 -3.81
N PHE A 153 -3.97 15.71 -4.33
CA PHE A 153 -4.52 16.71 -5.25
C PHE A 153 -4.83 18.05 -4.58
N ARG A 154 -5.18 18.08 -3.29
CA ARG A 154 -5.36 19.31 -2.51
C ARG A 154 -4.06 20.13 -2.35
N MET A 155 -2.89 19.53 -2.57
CA MET A 155 -1.61 20.24 -2.55
C MET A 155 -1.44 21.20 -3.75
N TYR A 156 -2.20 21.01 -4.83
CA TYR A 156 -2.10 21.86 -6.00
C TYR A 156 -2.87 23.17 -5.80
N ARG A 157 -2.19 24.27 -6.05
CA ARG A 157 -2.78 25.61 -5.94
C ARG A 157 -3.86 25.88 -7.00
N LYS A 158 -3.69 25.33 -8.21
CA LYS A 158 -4.66 25.34 -9.28
C LYS A 158 -4.96 23.91 -9.68
N LEU A 159 -6.20 23.51 -9.56
CA LEU A 159 -6.68 22.19 -9.89
C LEU A 159 -7.91 22.32 -10.78
N SER A 160 -7.93 21.58 -11.89
CA SER A 160 -9.08 21.45 -12.76
C SER A 160 -9.06 20.09 -13.44
N GLY A 161 -10.21 19.67 -13.96
CA GLY A 161 -10.34 18.41 -14.66
C GLY A 161 -11.47 18.44 -15.69
N MET A 162 -11.48 17.45 -16.57
CA MET A 162 -12.54 17.26 -17.55
C MET A 162 -13.01 15.81 -17.54
N THR A 163 -14.33 15.62 -17.54
CA THR A 163 -14.96 14.30 -17.64
C THR A 163 -16.38 14.45 -18.21
N GLY A 164 -16.86 13.42 -18.88
CA GLY A 164 -18.26 13.38 -19.35
C GLY A 164 -19.27 13.02 -18.27
N THR A 165 -18.88 12.83 -17.01
CA THR A 165 -19.76 12.28 -15.96
C THR A 165 -19.59 12.96 -14.59
N ALA A 166 -19.13 14.21 -14.52
CA ALA A 166 -18.89 14.91 -13.26
C ALA A 166 -20.17 15.31 -12.51
N VAL A 167 -21.24 15.62 -13.20
CA VAL A 167 -22.49 16.19 -12.63
C VAL A 167 -23.08 15.33 -11.51
N THR A 168 -22.96 14.00 -11.59
CA THR A 168 -23.47 13.10 -10.56
C THR A 168 -22.74 13.22 -9.24
N GLU A 169 -21.50 13.69 -9.27
CA GLU A 169 -20.57 13.77 -8.13
C GLU A 169 -20.20 15.24 -7.79
N GLU A 170 -20.97 16.20 -8.25
CA GLU A 170 -20.74 17.65 -8.04
C GLU A 170 -20.56 17.99 -6.55
N GLY A 171 -21.44 17.45 -5.69
CA GLY A 171 -21.34 17.63 -4.25
C GLY A 171 -20.03 17.12 -3.65
N GLU A 172 -19.52 15.97 -4.11
CA GLU A 172 -18.24 15.43 -3.66
C GLU A 172 -17.06 16.29 -4.13
N PHE A 173 -17.09 16.77 -5.38
CA PHE A 173 -16.05 17.69 -5.89
C PHE A 173 -16.00 18.99 -5.09
N TRP A 174 -17.15 19.53 -4.73
CA TRP A 174 -17.21 20.73 -3.90
C TRP A 174 -16.76 20.47 -2.46
N ASP A 175 -17.25 19.41 -1.84
CA ASP A 175 -16.92 19.11 -0.44
C ASP A 175 -15.43 18.86 -0.22
N ILE A 176 -14.80 18.10 -1.11
CA ILE A 176 -13.41 17.67 -0.95
C ILE A 176 -12.41 18.67 -1.54
N TYR A 177 -12.65 19.13 -2.77
CA TYR A 177 -11.66 19.91 -3.52
C TYR A 177 -12.04 21.39 -3.70
N LYS A 178 -13.25 21.79 -3.32
CA LYS A 178 -13.83 23.11 -3.58
C LYS A 178 -13.87 23.46 -5.07
N LEU A 179 -14.13 22.44 -5.89
CA LEU A 179 -14.26 22.57 -7.33
C LEU A 179 -15.73 22.62 -7.74
N GLU A 180 -16.09 23.62 -8.54
CA GLU A 180 -17.37 23.70 -9.18
C GLU A 180 -17.41 22.85 -10.45
N VAL A 181 -18.59 22.29 -10.75
CA VAL A 181 -18.81 21.52 -11.98
C VAL A 181 -19.58 22.36 -12.96
N THR A 182 -18.97 22.67 -14.11
CA THR A 182 -19.61 23.41 -15.20
C THR A 182 -19.94 22.44 -16.32
N GLU A 183 -21.22 22.38 -16.69
CA GLU A 183 -21.72 21.57 -17.79
C GLU A 183 -21.54 22.31 -19.11
N ILE A 184 -20.71 21.74 -20.00
CA ILE A 184 -20.50 22.30 -21.35
C ILE A 184 -21.42 21.54 -22.31
N PRO A 185 -22.28 22.27 -23.07
CA PRO A 185 -23.16 21.66 -24.05
C PRO A 185 -22.38 20.84 -25.09
N THR A 186 -23.01 19.75 -25.55
CA THR A 186 -22.42 18.91 -26.60
C THR A 186 -22.34 19.65 -27.95
N ASN A 187 -21.25 19.41 -28.69
CA ASN A 187 -21.06 20.04 -30.03
C ASN A 187 -22.18 19.68 -31.03
N LYS A 188 -22.66 18.42 -30.97
CA LYS A 188 -23.80 17.93 -31.74
C LYS A 188 -24.84 17.35 -30.83
N PRO A 189 -26.15 17.45 -31.15
CA PRO A 189 -27.20 16.85 -30.34
C PRO A 189 -27.02 15.34 -30.22
N VAL A 190 -27.33 14.82 -29.03
CA VAL A 190 -27.31 13.40 -28.77
C VAL A 190 -28.59 12.75 -29.34
N ILE A 191 -28.43 11.92 -30.39
CA ILE A 191 -29.54 11.21 -31.04
C ILE A 191 -29.59 9.73 -30.65
N ARG A 192 -28.75 9.31 -29.68
CA ARG A 192 -28.74 7.97 -29.13
C ARG A 192 -30.07 7.62 -28.43
N ASP A 193 -30.60 6.45 -28.72
CA ASP A 193 -31.81 5.89 -28.11
C ASP A 193 -31.48 5.20 -26.77
N ASP A 194 -31.71 5.89 -25.65
CA ASP A 194 -31.50 5.34 -24.30
C ASP A 194 -32.81 4.68 -23.81
N ARG A 195 -32.94 3.37 -24.03
CA ARG A 195 -34.15 2.58 -23.72
C ARG A 195 -34.31 2.33 -22.23
N ASN A 196 -35.56 2.03 -21.83
CA ASN A 196 -35.87 1.60 -20.47
C ASN A 196 -35.16 0.30 -20.08
N ASP A 197 -34.94 0.13 -18.79
CA ASP A 197 -34.37 -1.08 -18.24
C ASP A 197 -35.38 -2.24 -18.33
N LEU A 198 -34.88 -3.42 -18.68
CA LEU A 198 -35.67 -4.65 -18.70
C LEU A 198 -35.40 -5.42 -17.40
N VAL A 199 -36.41 -5.54 -16.55
CA VAL A 199 -36.29 -6.19 -15.24
C VAL A 199 -36.86 -7.61 -15.27
N TYR A 200 -36.01 -8.55 -14.91
CA TYR A 200 -36.29 -9.99 -14.85
C TYR A 200 -36.33 -10.46 -13.39
N LYS A 201 -37.04 -11.55 -13.15
CA LYS A 201 -37.10 -12.14 -11.81
C LYS A 201 -35.78 -12.81 -11.44
N THR A 202 -35.18 -13.57 -12.34
CA THR A 202 -33.96 -14.36 -12.11
C THR A 202 -32.79 -13.95 -13.00
N LYS A 203 -31.56 -14.19 -12.54
CA LYS A 203 -30.34 -13.97 -13.36
C LYS A 203 -30.33 -14.86 -14.61
N ARG A 204 -30.88 -16.07 -14.52
CA ARG A 204 -30.96 -17.01 -15.65
C ARG A 204 -31.79 -16.47 -16.79
N GLU A 205 -33.00 -15.96 -16.51
CA GLU A 205 -33.88 -15.32 -17.50
C GLU A 205 -33.19 -14.11 -18.14
N LYS A 206 -32.62 -13.25 -17.31
CA LYS A 206 -31.87 -12.07 -17.74
C LYS A 206 -30.77 -12.44 -18.75
N TYR A 207 -29.90 -13.40 -18.44
CA TYR A 207 -28.80 -13.75 -19.35
C TYR A 207 -29.28 -14.39 -20.63
N ASN A 208 -30.34 -15.19 -20.60
CA ASN A 208 -30.96 -15.74 -21.81
C ASN A 208 -31.48 -14.62 -22.71
N ALA A 209 -32.20 -13.65 -22.13
CA ALA A 209 -32.71 -12.51 -22.86
C ALA A 209 -31.60 -11.61 -23.44
N VAL A 210 -30.50 -11.41 -22.69
CA VAL A 210 -29.31 -10.73 -23.19
C VAL A 210 -28.78 -11.43 -24.45
N ILE A 211 -28.60 -12.75 -24.40
CA ILE A 211 -28.03 -13.50 -25.52
C ILE A 211 -28.98 -13.50 -26.73
N ASP A 212 -30.29 -13.53 -26.53
CA ASP A 212 -31.27 -13.45 -27.63
C ASP A 212 -31.25 -12.07 -28.28
N CYS A 213 -31.23 -10.99 -27.50
CA CYS A 213 -31.11 -9.64 -28.00
C CYS A 213 -29.77 -9.40 -28.75
N VAL A 214 -28.66 -9.92 -28.23
CA VAL A 214 -27.36 -9.85 -28.88
C VAL A 214 -27.36 -10.58 -30.23
N ALA A 215 -28.00 -11.75 -30.30
CA ALA A 215 -28.13 -12.53 -31.54
C ALA A 215 -28.91 -11.74 -32.60
N GLU A 216 -30.05 -11.13 -32.23
CA GLU A 216 -30.86 -10.32 -33.13
C GLU A 216 -30.10 -9.12 -33.67
N LEU A 217 -29.44 -8.34 -32.79
CA LEU A 217 -28.67 -7.16 -33.18
C LEU A 217 -27.46 -7.52 -34.05
N SER A 218 -26.72 -8.57 -33.71
CA SER A 218 -25.57 -9.02 -34.51
C SER A 218 -26.01 -9.52 -35.89
N ASN A 219 -27.11 -10.27 -35.99
CA ASN A 219 -27.67 -10.72 -37.24
C ASN A 219 -28.17 -9.59 -38.14
N SER A 220 -28.66 -8.49 -37.55
CA SER A 220 -29.02 -7.28 -38.30
C SER A 220 -27.77 -6.52 -38.80
N GLY A 221 -26.56 -6.97 -38.43
CA GLY A 221 -25.27 -6.39 -38.79
C GLY A 221 -24.92 -5.15 -37.97
N ARG A 222 -25.53 -4.93 -36.81
CA ARG A 222 -25.11 -3.91 -35.85
C ARG A 222 -23.98 -4.43 -34.98
N PRO A 223 -22.95 -3.65 -34.69
CA PRO A 223 -21.98 -3.98 -33.64
C PRO A 223 -22.62 -3.87 -32.26
N VAL A 224 -22.27 -4.80 -31.37
CA VAL A 224 -22.83 -4.88 -30.02
C VAL A 224 -21.69 -4.85 -29.00
N LEU A 225 -21.78 -3.95 -28.03
CA LEU A 225 -20.92 -3.91 -26.87
C LEU A 225 -21.70 -4.32 -25.65
N ILE A 226 -21.29 -5.43 -25.02
CA ILE A 226 -21.90 -5.95 -23.80
C ILE A 226 -21.05 -5.49 -22.61
N GLY A 227 -21.65 -4.67 -21.73
CA GLY A 227 -21.03 -4.24 -20.48
C GLY A 227 -21.32 -5.21 -19.35
N THR A 228 -20.26 -5.67 -18.67
CA THR A 228 -20.37 -6.56 -17.51
C THR A 228 -19.72 -5.95 -16.27
N THR A 229 -20.21 -6.30 -15.09
CA THR A 229 -19.70 -5.81 -13.80
C THR A 229 -18.48 -6.59 -13.31
N SER A 230 -18.35 -7.85 -13.69
CA SER A 230 -17.25 -8.72 -13.27
C SER A 230 -16.65 -9.56 -14.41
N VAL A 231 -15.44 -10.06 -14.18
CA VAL A 231 -14.76 -10.99 -15.11
C VAL A 231 -15.53 -12.30 -15.23
N GLU A 232 -16.08 -12.82 -14.12
CA GLU A 232 -16.88 -14.05 -14.10
C GLU A 232 -18.11 -13.97 -15.01
N ILE A 233 -18.85 -12.86 -14.95
CA ILE A 233 -20.01 -12.63 -15.82
C ILE A 233 -19.57 -12.57 -17.28
N SER A 234 -18.44 -11.93 -17.56
CA SER A 234 -17.89 -11.86 -18.92
C SER A 234 -17.54 -13.25 -19.48
N GLU A 235 -16.97 -14.12 -18.66
CA GLU A 235 -16.65 -15.51 -19.04
C GLU A 235 -17.91 -16.39 -19.17
N LEU A 236 -18.90 -16.17 -18.30
CA LEU A 236 -20.19 -16.87 -18.40
C LEU A 236 -20.89 -16.53 -19.71
N LEU A 237 -21.02 -15.26 -20.03
CA LEU A 237 -21.64 -14.80 -21.28
C LEU A 237 -20.85 -15.26 -22.51
N SER A 238 -19.54 -15.25 -22.45
CA SER A 238 -18.68 -15.80 -23.53
C SER A 238 -18.97 -17.27 -23.80
N ARG A 239 -19.10 -18.10 -22.75
CA ARG A 239 -19.48 -19.51 -22.90
C ARG A 239 -20.90 -19.67 -23.49
N MET A 240 -21.85 -18.83 -23.10
CA MET A 240 -23.21 -18.85 -23.62
C MET A 240 -23.27 -18.46 -25.11
N LEU A 241 -22.55 -17.39 -25.51
CA LEU A 241 -22.43 -16.96 -26.93
C LEU A 241 -21.73 -18.01 -27.79
N THR A 242 -20.69 -18.67 -27.27
CA THR A 242 -20.01 -19.78 -27.96
C THR A 242 -20.96 -20.95 -28.22
N ARG A 243 -21.83 -21.30 -27.25
CA ARG A 243 -22.87 -22.35 -27.43
C ARG A 243 -23.87 -21.98 -28.55
N LYS A 244 -24.23 -20.70 -28.68
CA LYS A 244 -25.09 -20.20 -29.79
C LYS A 244 -24.32 -19.91 -31.08
N LYS A 245 -23.03 -20.23 -31.16
CA LYS A 245 -22.16 -20.02 -32.31
C LYS A 245 -22.06 -18.56 -32.76
N ILE A 246 -22.17 -17.59 -31.82
CA ILE A 246 -22.02 -16.16 -32.09
C ILE A 246 -20.55 -15.80 -31.90
N HIS A 247 -19.92 -15.28 -32.96
CA HIS A 247 -18.54 -14.82 -32.89
C HIS A 247 -18.44 -13.57 -32.03
N HIS A 248 -17.55 -13.57 -31.05
CA HIS A 248 -17.39 -12.47 -30.12
C HIS A 248 -15.96 -12.34 -29.63
N ASN A 249 -15.59 -11.13 -29.22
CA ASN A 249 -14.35 -10.79 -28.56
C ASN A 249 -14.61 -10.52 -27.09
N VAL A 250 -13.66 -10.91 -26.22
CA VAL A 250 -13.72 -10.64 -24.77
C VAL A 250 -12.62 -9.66 -24.40
N LEU A 251 -13.02 -8.56 -23.83
CA LEU A 251 -12.15 -7.50 -23.36
C LEU A 251 -12.22 -7.45 -21.82
N ASN A 252 -11.36 -8.21 -21.19
CA ASN A 252 -11.20 -8.22 -19.73
C ASN A 252 -9.74 -7.96 -19.37
N ALA A 253 -9.48 -7.73 -18.10
CA ALA A 253 -8.15 -7.38 -17.63
C ALA A 253 -7.07 -8.46 -17.82
N LYS A 254 -7.46 -9.70 -18.06
CA LYS A 254 -6.52 -10.78 -18.40
C LYS A 254 -5.89 -10.59 -19.80
N LEU A 255 -6.53 -9.84 -20.70
CA LEU A 255 -6.17 -9.68 -22.10
C LEU A 255 -5.73 -8.26 -22.49
N HIS A 256 -5.30 -7.44 -21.54
CA HIS A 256 -4.98 -6.01 -21.74
C HIS A 256 -3.91 -5.74 -22.81
N LYS A 257 -3.01 -6.68 -23.13
CA LYS A 257 -2.01 -6.52 -24.20
C LYS A 257 -2.62 -6.42 -25.62
N LYS A 258 -3.86 -6.92 -25.81
CA LYS A 258 -4.61 -6.87 -27.08
C LYS A 258 -5.78 -5.90 -27.03
N GLU A 259 -5.87 -5.08 -25.99
CA GLU A 259 -7.01 -4.20 -25.75
C GLU A 259 -7.28 -3.24 -26.93
N ALA A 260 -6.24 -2.60 -27.44
CA ALA A 260 -6.37 -1.66 -28.55
C ALA A 260 -6.89 -2.31 -29.83
N ASP A 261 -6.42 -3.52 -30.13
CA ASP A 261 -6.82 -4.27 -31.35
C ASP A 261 -8.29 -4.69 -31.23
N ILE A 262 -8.70 -5.21 -30.08
CA ILE A 262 -10.09 -5.64 -29.83
C ILE A 262 -11.05 -4.44 -29.92
N VAL A 263 -10.67 -3.28 -29.34
CA VAL A 263 -11.51 -2.07 -29.42
C VAL A 263 -11.60 -1.53 -30.83
N ALA A 264 -10.52 -1.60 -31.64
CA ALA A 264 -10.54 -1.23 -33.05
C ALA A 264 -11.50 -2.12 -33.86
N GLU A 265 -11.68 -3.39 -33.47
CA GLU A 265 -12.63 -4.31 -34.10
C GLU A 265 -14.07 -4.15 -33.63
N ALA A 266 -14.29 -3.66 -32.41
CA ALA A 266 -15.60 -3.56 -31.77
C ALA A 266 -16.63 -2.73 -32.56
N GLY A 267 -16.17 -1.84 -33.47
CA GLY A 267 -17.01 -1.04 -34.34
C GLY A 267 -17.33 -1.66 -35.69
N LYS A 268 -16.85 -2.88 -36.01
CA LYS A 268 -17.14 -3.55 -37.28
C LYS A 268 -18.53 -4.18 -37.30
N SER A 269 -19.13 -4.34 -38.50
CA SER A 269 -20.49 -4.87 -38.67
C SER A 269 -20.66 -6.28 -38.06
N GLY A 270 -21.67 -6.44 -37.21
CA GLY A 270 -22.04 -7.73 -36.63
C GLY A 270 -21.10 -8.27 -35.54
N ILE A 271 -20.01 -7.54 -35.20
CA ILE A 271 -19.09 -7.96 -34.16
C ILE A 271 -19.70 -7.73 -32.77
N VAL A 272 -19.61 -8.74 -31.93
CA VAL A 272 -19.99 -8.68 -30.53
C VAL A 272 -18.73 -8.56 -29.66
N THR A 273 -18.71 -7.60 -28.76
CA THR A 273 -17.60 -7.42 -27.82
C THR A 273 -18.13 -7.43 -26.39
N ILE A 274 -17.64 -8.32 -25.55
CA ILE A 274 -17.92 -8.31 -24.12
C ILE A 274 -16.81 -7.50 -23.44
N ALA A 275 -17.17 -6.47 -22.68
CA ALA A 275 -16.20 -5.64 -21.97
C ALA A 275 -16.57 -5.50 -20.49
N THR A 276 -15.59 -5.66 -19.59
CA THR A 276 -15.73 -5.23 -18.20
C THR A 276 -15.64 -3.69 -18.12
N ASN A 277 -16.18 -3.10 -17.07
CA ASN A 277 -16.40 -1.67 -16.91
C ASN A 277 -15.27 -0.75 -17.35
N MET A 278 -14.04 -1.10 -17.01
CA MET A 278 -12.87 -0.23 -17.22
C MET A 278 -12.09 -0.58 -18.49
N ALA A 279 -12.39 -1.70 -19.13
CA ALA A 279 -11.70 -2.13 -20.34
C ALA A 279 -12.00 -1.22 -21.53
N GLY A 280 -11.00 -0.84 -22.31
CA GLY A 280 -11.12 0.07 -23.46
C GLY A 280 -11.34 1.54 -23.09
N ARG A 281 -11.10 1.96 -21.84
CA ARG A 281 -11.22 3.37 -21.44
C ARG A 281 -10.16 4.22 -22.15
N GLY A 282 -10.59 5.39 -22.69
CA GLY A 282 -9.70 6.28 -23.43
C GLY A 282 -9.56 5.93 -24.93
N THR A 283 -10.10 4.80 -25.38
CA THR A 283 -10.08 4.42 -26.79
C THR A 283 -11.44 4.60 -27.42
N ASP A 284 -11.49 5.19 -28.60
CA ASP A 284 -12.72 5.45 -29.34
C ASP A 284 -13.12 4.26 -30.23
N ILE A 285 -14.39 3.87 -30.20
CA ILE A 285 -14.96 2.84 -31.07
C ILE A 285 -15.48 3.54 -32.34
N LYS A 286 -14.73 3.41 -33.44
CA LYS A 286 -15.10 4.01 -34.72
C LYS A 286 -16.08 3.11 -35.48
N ILE A 287 -17.16 3.71 -35.96
CA ILE A 287 -18.20 3.03 -36.76
C ILE A 287 -18.21 3.60 -38.18
N SER A 288 -18.46 2.72 -39.18
CA SER A 288 -18.61 3.13 -40.59
C SER A 288 -20.02 3.68 -40.85
N ASP A 289 -20.16 4.44 -41.95
CA ASP A 289 -21.46 5.04 -42.32
C ASP A 289 -22.54 3.97 -42.59
N ASN A 290 -22.17 2.81 -43.12
CA ASN A 290 -23.10 1.71 -43.29
C ASN A 290 -23.70 1.22 -41.95
N ILE A 291 -22.93 1.28 -40.88
CA ILE A 291 -23.37 0.91 -39.54
C ILE A 291 -24.23 2.03 -38.94
N LYS A 292 -23.89 3.30 -39.20
CA LYS A 292 -24.73 4.43 -38.79
C LYS A 292 -26.14 4.31 -39.36
N ASN A 293 -26.28 3.96 -40.64
CA ASN A 293 -27.58 3.74 -41.29
C ASN A 293 -28.37 2.55 -40.70
N LYS A 294 -27.70 1.58 -40.05
CA LYS A 294 -28.33 0.46 -39.35
C LYS A 294 -28.68 0.76 -37.88
N GLY A 295 -28.47 1.99 -37.42
CA GLY A 295 -28.75 2.40 -36.04
C GLY A 295 -27.53 2.42 -35.11
N GLY A 296 -26.31 2.36 -35.67
CA GLY A 296 -25.06 2.55 -34.94
C GLY A 296 -24.70 1.44 -33.94
N LEU A 297 -23.81 1.77 -32.99
CA LEU A 297 -23.36 0.83 -31.96
C LEU A 297 -24.47 0.60 -30.91
N ALA A 298 -24.77 -0.66 -30.64
CA ALA A 298 -25.68 -1.06 -29.57
C ALA A 298 -24.90 -1.37 -28.28
N ILE A 299 -25.32 -0.77 -27.17
CA ILE A 299 -24.78 -1.03 -25.83
C ILE A 299 -25.81 -1.88 -25.06
N ILE A 300 -25.35 -2.99 -24.51
CA ILE A 300 -26.16 -3.86 -23.64
C ILE A 300 -25.47 -3.92 -22.29
N GLY A 301 -26.08 -3.33 -21.26
CA GLY A 301 -25.66 -3.46 -19.88
C GLY A 301 -26.28 -4.71 -19.26
N THR A 302 -25.48 -5.61 -18.70
CA THR A 302 -25.97 -6.85 -18.09
C THR A 302 -26.42 -6.69 -16.64
N GLU A 303 -26.03 -5.57 -16.03
CA GLU A 303 -26.41 -5.15 -14.67
C GLU A 303 -26.29 -3.64 -14.57
N ARG A 304 -26.97 -3.04 -13.61
CA ARG A 304 -26.69 -1.67 -13.17
C ARG A 304 -25.55 -1.66 -12.18
N HIS A 305 -24.66 -0.70 -12.34
CA HIS A 305 -23.53 -0.52 -11.44
C HIS A 305 -23.95 0.19 -10.15
N ASP A 306 -23.12 0.10 -9.12
CA ASP A 306 -23.31 0.80 -7.85
C ASP A 306 -23.29 2.34 -7.99
N SER A 307 -22.72 2.87 -9.07
CA SER A 307 -22.66 4.30 -9.36
C SER A 307 -23.25 4.62 -10.73
N ARG A 308 -24.16 5.61 -10.76
CA ARG A 308 -24.76 6.17 -11.98
C ARG A 308 -23.71 6.68 -12.97
N ARG A 309 -22.57 7.16 -12.45
CA ARG A 309 -21.44 7.62 -13.24
C ARG A 309 -20.87 6.53 -14.14
N VAL A 310 -20.76 5.31 -13.64
CA VAL A 310 -20.25 4.18 -14.41
C VAL A 310 -21.21 3.76 -15.51
N ASP A 311 -22.52 3.74 -15.23
CA ASP A 311 -23.55 3.48 -16.24
C ASP A 311 -23.52 4.54 -17.36
N ARG A 312 -23.37 5.82 -17.00
CA ARG A 312 -23.21 6.92 -17.98
C ARG A 312 -21.94 6.76 -18.82
N GLN A 313 -20.83 6.30 -18.24
CA GLN A 313 -19.59 6.00 -18.98
C GLN A 313 -19.77 4.85 -19.96
N LEU A 314 -20.53 3.81 -19.61
CA LEU A 314 -20.86 2.72 -20.51
C LEU A 314 -21.75 3.22 -21.66
N ARG A 315 -22.85 3.91 -21.37
CA ARG A 315 -23.74 4.53 -22.38
C ARG A 315 -22.97 5.46 -23.31
N GLY A 316 -22.03 6.26 -22.78
CA GLY A 316 -21.22 7.22 -23.52
C GLY A 316 -20.22 6.62 -24.51
N ARG A 317 -20.12 5.29 -24.58
CA ARG A 317 -19.34 4.62 -25.64
C ARG A 317 -20.05 4.59 -26.97
N SER A 318 -21.38 4.77 -27.00
CA SER A 318 -22.20 4.90 -28.20
C SER A 318 -22.79 6.29 -28.35
N GLY A 319 -23.19 6.67 -29.53
CA GLY A 319 -23.83 7.97 -29.83
C GLY A 319 -22.87 9.14 -29.72
N ARG A 320 -21.60 9.00 -30.04
CA ARG A 320 -20.59 10.05 -30.01
C ARG A 320 -20.70 10.96 -31.21
N GLN A 321 -20.47 12.27 -31.01
CA GLN A 321 -20.47 13.30 -32.07
C GLN A 321 -21.71 13.28 -32.99
N GLY A 322 -22.88 13.02 -32.41
CA GLY A 322 -24.14 12.96 -33.16
C GLY A 322 -24.32 11.67 -33.97
N ASP A 323 -23.53 10.61 -33.73
CA ASP A 323 -23.76 9.32 -34.33
C ASP A 323 -25.01 8.64 -33.72
N PRO A 324 -25.75 7.84 -34.49
CA PRO A 324 -26.84 7.03 -33.95
C PRO A 324 -26.29 5.91 -33.06
N GLY A 325 -27.12 5.42 -32.16
CA GLY A 325 -26.79 4.32 -31.27
C GLY A 325 -27.96 3.96 -30.37
N SER A 326 -27.87 2.88 -29.65
CA SER A 326 -28.87 2.51 -28.65
C SER A 326 -28.23 1.93 -27.41
N THR A 327 -28.88 2.15 -26.26
CA THR A 327 -28.45 1.55 -24.99
C THR A 327 -29.62 0.93 -24.27
N GLN A 328 -29.42 -0.25 -23.68
CA GLN A 328 -30.41 -0.94 -22.88
C GLN A 328 -29.75 -1.73 -21.76
N PHE A 329 -30.31 -1.65 -20.57
CA PHE A 329 -29.87 -2.44 -19.43
C PHE A 329 -30.85 -3.57 -19.13
N PHE A 330 -30.28 -4.73 -18.83
CA PHE A 330 -30.96 -5.94 -18.41
C PHE A 330 -30.65 -6.14 -16.92
N VAL A 331 -31.66 -6.09 -16.09
CA VAL A 331 -31.52 -6.12 -14.62
C VAL A 331 -32.29 -7.32 -14.08
N SER A 332 -31.79 -7.96 -13.04
CA SER A 332 -32.49 -9.01 -12.31
C SER A 332 -32.74 -8.59 -10.87
N LEU A 333 -33.84 -9.06 -10.28
CA LEU A 333 -34.09 -8.88 -8.84
C LEU A 333 -33.03 -9.58 -7.97
N GLU A 334 -32.28 -10.52 -8.54
CA GLU A 334 -31.19 -11.22 -7.88
C GLU A 334 -29.83 -10.49 -7.99
N ASP A 335 -29.76 -9.36 -8.71
CA ASP A 335 -28.53 -8.57 -8.82
C ASP A 335 -28.21 -7.89 -7.49
N ASN A 336 -26.93 -7.70 -7.21
CA ASN A 336 -26.45 -7.19 -5.91
C ASN A 336 -27.10 -5.86 -5.53
N LEU A 337 -27.14 -4.91 -6.45
CA LEU A 337 -27.77 -3.62 -6.23
C LEU A 337 -29.26 -3.74 -5.85
N MET A 338 -29.99 -4.64 -6.53
CA MET A 338 -31.40 -4.88 -6.28
C MET A 338 -31.64 -5.55 -4.94
N ARG A 339 -30.81 -6.52 -4.54
CA ARG A 339 -30.89 -7.22 -3.26
C ARG A 339 -30.71 -6.30 -2.06
N LEU A 340 -29.89 -5.24 -2.17
CA LEU A 340 -29.64 -4.27 -1.10
C LEU A 340 -30.88 -3.40 -0.76
N PHE A 341 -31.83 -3.22 -1.69
CA PHE A 341 -32.91 -2.24 -1.55
C PHE A 341 -34.33 -2.83 -1.51
N GLY A 342 -34.47 -4.05 -1.02
CA GLY A 342 -35.79 -4.59 -0.66
C GLY A 342 -36.56 -5.17 -1.86
N THR A 343 -35.88 -5.98 -2.63
CA THR A 343 -36.44 -6.78 -3.73
C THR A 343 -37.67 -7.58 -3.35
N GLU A 344 -37.84 -7.93 -2.06
CA GLU A 344 -39.04 -8.66 -1.62
C GLU A 344 -40.33 -7.92 -1.90
N ARG A 345 -40.36 -6.58 -1.79
CA ARG A 345 -41.54 -5.79 -2.10
C ARG A 345 -41.87 -5.79 -3.60
N VAL A 346 -40.80 -5.65 -4.41
CA VAL A 346 -40.93 -5.68 -5.88
C VAL A 346 -41.29 -7.06 -6.36
N SER A 347 -40.66 -8.11 -5.81
CA SER A 347 -40.99 -9.51 -6.12
C SER A 347 -42.43 -9.84 -5.77
N LYS A 348 -42.90 -9.49 -4.56
CA LYS A 348 -44.31 -9.66 -4.16
C LYS A 348 -45.29 -8.87 -5.03
N MET A 349 -44.89 -7.69 -5.53
CA MET A 349 -45.68 -6.92 -6.46
C MET A 349 -45.75 -7.60 -7.83
N MET A 350 -44.65 -8.12 -8.34
CA MET A 350 -44.62 -8.92 -9.59
C MET A 350 -45.48 -10.19 -9.47
N ASP A 351 -45.37 -10.90 -8.36
CA ASP A 351 -46.17 -12.11 -8.08
C ASP A 351 -47.66 -11.79 -8.04
N ARG A 352 -48.05 -10.63 -7.42
CA ARG A 352 -49.46 -10.16 -7.39
C ARG A 352 -49.99 -9.76 -8.77
N MET A 353 -49.12 -9.25 -9.65
CA MET A 353 -49.48 -8.93 -11.03
C MET A 353 -49.52 -10.14 -11.94
N GLY A 354 -49.30 -11.35 -11.41
CA GLY A 354 -49.39 -12.61 -12.16
C GLY A 354 -48.21 -12.84 -13.11
N HIS A 355 -47.05 -12.20 -12.90
CA HIS A 355 -45.87 -12.39 -13.72
C HIS A 355 -45.38 -13.85 -13.65
N LYS A 356 -45.32 -14.48 -14.81
CA LYS A 356 -44.81 -15.85 -15.01
C LYS A 356 -43.31 -15.84 -15.28
N GLU A 357 -42.68 -17.00 -15.20
CA GLU A 357 -41.29 -17.16 -15.59
C GLU A 357 -41.11 -16.79 -17.09
N GLY A 358 -40.21 -15.81 -17.36
CA GLY A 358 -39.98 -15.28 -18.70
C GLY A 358 -40.67 -13.93 -19.00
N ASP A 359 -41.56 -13.45 -18.16
CA ASP A 359 -42.19 -12.15 -18.33
C ASP A 359 -41.21 -11.02 -17.95
N VAL A 360 -41.24 -9.93 -18.72
CA VAL A 360 -40.34 -8.75 -18.55
C VAL A 360 -41.13 -7.58 -17.98
N LEU A 361 -40.63 -6.98 -16.94
CA LEU A 361 -41.15 -5.72 -16.43
C LEU A 361 -40.39 -4.56 -17.09
N GLU A 362 -41.03 -3.89 -18.04
CA GLU A 362 -40.54 -2.65 -18.64
C GLU A 362 -41.44 -1.50 -18.20
N HIS A 363 -40.95 -0.68 -17.25
CA HIS A 363 -41.70 0.47 -16.78
C HIS A 363 -40.74 1.55 -16.28
N SER A 364 -40.99 2.81 -16.67
CA SER A 364 -40.19 3.97 -16.29
C SER A 364 -40.06 4.16 -14.76
N MET A 365 -41.06 3.73 -14.00
CA MET A 365 -41.03 3.74 -12.54
C MET A 365 -39.87 2.87 -11.97
N MET A 366 -39.55 1.74 -12.62
CA MET A 366 -38.45 0.87 -12.21
C MET A 366 -37.09 1.58 -12.37
N ASN A 367 -36.91 2.32 -13.46
CA ASN A 367 -35.70 3.13 -13.63
C ASN A 367 -35.50 4.09 -12.46
N SER A 368 -36.57 4.74 -12.01
CA SER A 368 -36.53 5.67 -10.87
C SER A 368 -36.22 4.98 -9.54
N VAL A 369 -36.70 3.74 -9.35
CA VAL A 369 -36.40 2.93 -8.15
C VAL A 369 -34.92 2.54 -8.13
N ILE A 370 -34.40 2.07 -9.26
CA ILE A 370 -33.01 1.70 -9.43
C ILE A 370 -32.10 2.90 -9.22
N GLU A 371 -32.44 4.05 -9.81
CA GLU A 371 -31.65 5.28 -9.64
C GLU A 371 -31.60 5.76 -8.18
N ARG A 372 -32.70 5.67 -7.43
CA ARG A 372 -32.70 5.96 -5.99
C ARG A 372 -31.84 4.99 -5.21
N ALA A 373 -31.85 3.72 -5.59
CA ALA A 373 -30.99 2.72 -4.99
C ALA A 373 -29.50 3.05 -5.21
N GLN A 374 -29.13 3.36 -6.46
CA GLN A 374 -27.76 3.79 -6.80
C GLN A 374 -27.35 5.02 -5.99
N LYS A 375 -28.21 6.07 -5.95
CA LYS A 375 -27.95 7.28 -5.20
C LYS A 375 -27.66 6.99 -3.72
N LYS A 376 -28.41 6.10 -3.10
CA LYS A 376 -28.19 5.72 -1.71
C LYS A 376 -26.87 4.95 -1.49
N VAL A 377 -26.44 4.11 -2.44
CA VAL A 377 -25.14 3.46 -2.41
C VAL A 377 -24.03 4.50 -2.59
N GLU A 378 -24.17 5.41 -3.54
CA GLU A 378 -23.24 6.52 -3.77
C GLU A 378 -23.06 7.36 -2.49
N GLU A 379 -24.16 7.76 -1.83
CA GLU A 379 -24.14 8.51 -0.58
C GLU A 379 -23.44 7.73 0.56
N ASN A 380 -23.72 6.45 0.69
CA ASN A 380 -23.05 5.59 1.67
C ASN A 380 -21.54 5.47 1.40
N ASN A 381 -21.16 5.22 0.16
CA ASN A 381 -19.76 5.11 -0.25
C ASN A 381 -19.03 6.44 -0.09
N PHE A 382 -19.69 7.57 -0.38
CA PHE A 382 -19.15 8.90 -0.12
C PHE A 382 -18.91 9.11 1.39
N GLY A 383 -19.87 8.72 2.24
CA GLY A 383 -19.73 8.78 3.69
C GLY A 383 -18.51 7.99 4.20
N ILE A 384 -18.29 6.78 3.65
CA ILE A 384 -17.11 5.97 3.98
C ILE A 384 -15.82 6.68 3.54
N ARG A 385 -15.76 7.17 2.28
CA ARG A 385 -14.59 7.90 1.78
C ARG A 385 -14.29 9.17 2.59
N LYS A 386 -15.33 9.93 2.96
CA LYS A 386 -15.22 11.14 3.80
C LYS A 386 -14.65 10.80 5.17
N ARG A 387 -15.15 9.74 5.82
CA ARG A 387 -14.63 9.29 7.11
C ARG A 387 -13.16 8.88 7.02
N LEU A 388 -12.77 8.13 5.98
CA LEU A 388 -11.36 7.77 5.75
C LEU A 388 -10.46 8.99 5.55
N LEU A 389 -10.98 10.00 4.86
CA LEU A 389 -10.27 11.27 4.67
C LEU A 389 -10.09 12.03 5.99
N GLU A 390 -11.10 12.04 6.87
CA GLU A 390 -11.02 12.67 8.19
C GLU A 390 -9.92 12.07 9.08
N TYR A 391 -9.67 10.74 8.97
CA TYR A 391 -8.51 10.09 9.60
C TYR A 391 -7.18 10.52 8.96
N ASP A 392 -7.13 10.58 7.62
CA ASP A 392 -5.92 10.98 6.91
C ASP A 392 -5.60 12.48 7.05
N ASP A 393 -6.58 13.32 7.27
CA ASP A 393 -6.38 14.76 7.52
C ASP A 393 -5.54 15.00 8.79
N VAL A 394 -5.70 14.17 9.84
CA VAL A 394 -4.85 14.21 11.04
C VAL A 394 -3.40 13.91 10.66
N MET A 395 -3.20 12.83 9.89
CA MET A 395 -1.88 12.45 9.40
C MET A 395 -1.29 13.52 8.47
N ASN A 396 -2.14 14.17 7.65
CA ASN A 396 -1.68 15.21 6.73
C ASN A 396 -1.16 16.44 7.46
N MET A 397 -1.84 16.88 8.52
CA MET A 397 -1.34 17.98 9.37
C MET A 397 0.03 17.66 9.98
N GLN A 398 0.21 16.45 10.49
CA GLN A 398 1.49 15.98 11.04
C GLN A 398 2.56 15.91 9.95
N ARG A 399 2.21 15.40 8.77
CA ARG A 399 3.10 15.31 7.60
C ARG A 399 3.61 16.70 7.19
N GLU A 400 2.76 17.69 7.13
CA GLU A 400 3.14 19.06 6.77
C GLU A 400 4.19 19.63 7.73
N VAL A 401 4.03 19.42 9.04
CA VAL A 401 4.99 19.86 10.05
C VAL A 401 6.35 19.17 9.86
N ILE A 402 6.38 17.85 9.72
CA ILE A 402 7.61 17.08 9.54
C ILE A 402 8.30 17.42 8.22
N TYR A 403 7.54 17.52 7.13
CA TYR A 403 8.12 17.87 5.82
C TYR A 403 8.65 19.30 5.79
N LYS A 404 8.05 20.23 6.55
CA LYS A 404 8.58 21.58 6.75
C LYS A 404 9.91 21.53 7.52
N LYS A 405 9.99 20.79 8.65
CA LYS A 405 11.24 20.57 9.38
C LYS A 405 12.30 19.93 8.47
N ARG A 406 11.94 18.91 7.70
CA ARG A 406 12.84 18.26 6.74
C ARG A 406 13.34 19.21 5.64
N LYS A 407 12.47 20.06 5.12
CA LYS A 407 12.82 21.09 4.14
C LYS A 407 13.78 22.12 4.73
N ASN A 408 13.54 22.55 5.98
CA ASN A 408 14.44 23.45 6.68
C ASN A 408 15.82 22.82 6.89
N ALA A 409 15.87 21.53 7.21
CA ALA A 409 17.13 20.79 7.36
C ALA A 409 17.97 20.73 6.07
N LEU A 410 17.35 20.91 4.89
CA LEU A 410 18.07 21.02 3.61
C LEU A 410 18.75 22.38 3.41
N ASP A 411 18.28 23.44 4.09
CA ASP A 411 18.82 24.80 4.06
C ASP A 411 19.61 25.09 5.35
N VAL A 412 20.92 25.22 5.23
CA VAL A 412 21.85 25.38 6.37
C VAL A 412 21.45 26.53 7.29
N ASN A 413 21.06 27.68 6.73
CA ASN A 413 20.73 28.85 7.53
C ASN A 413 19.46 28.66 8.34
N ARG A 414 18.45 27.99 7.75
CA ARG A 414 17.21 27.65 8.43
C ARG A 414 17.41 26.55 9.47
N LEU A 415 18.27 25.58 9.18
CA LEU A 415 18.59 24.51 10.11
C LEU A 415 19.23 25.05 11.40
N LYS A 416 20.13 26.05 11.32
CA LYS A 416 20.74 26.69 12.50
C LYS A 416 19.68 27.34 13.41
N VAL A 417 18.67 27.97 12.82
CA VAL A 417 17.54 28.52 13.58
C VAL A 417 16.72 27.40 14.21
N ASP A 418 16.44 26.32 13.45
CA ASP A 418 15.70 25.19 13.98
C ASP A 418 16.47 24.49 15.13
N VAL A 419 17.79 24.34 15.02
CA VAL A 419 18.63 23.77 16.10
C VAL A 419 18.57 24.65 17.36
N ALA A 420 18.66 25.99 17.21
CA ALA A 420 18.53 26.92 18.33
C ALA A 420 17.15 26.81 19.01
N ASN A 421 16.07 26.69 18.22
CA ASN A 421 14.73 26.47 18.75
C ASN A 421 14.61 25.10 19.44
N MET A 422 15.16 24.03 18.86
CA MET A 422 15.19 22.70 19.49
C MET A 422 15.91 22.73 20.85
N ILE A 423 17.02 23.46 20.96
CA ILE A 423 17.73 23.62 22.24
C ILE A 423 16.82 24.30 23.27
N PHE A 424 16.13 25.38 22.88
CA PHE A 424 15.21 26.07 23.79
C PHE A 424 14.04 25.18 24.22
N GLU A 425 13.33 24.60 23.28
CA GLU A 425 12.18 23.70 23.53
C GLU A 425 12.57 22.50 24.41
N SER A 426 13.73 21.88 24.14
CA SER A 426 14.19 20.72 24.93
C SER A 426 14.68 21.13 26.32
N ALA A 427 15.28 22.30 26.49
CA ALA A 427 15.68 22.83 27.81
C ALA A 427 14.46 23.15 28.66
N GLU A 428 13.43 23.76 28.06
CA GLU A 428 12.14 24.04 28.69
C GLU A 428 11.41 22.74 29.09
N SER A 429 11.30 21.76 28.17
CA SER A 429 10.69 20.47 28.45
C SER A 429 11.35 19.74 29.61
N ILE A 430 12.69 19.65 29.62
CA ILE A 430 13.43 19.00 30.72
C ILE A 430 13.21 19.70 32.05
N TYR A 431 13.20 21.04 32.05
CA TYR A 431 12.95 21.81 33.25
C TYR A 431 11.53 21.60 33.79
N LEU A 432 10.51 21.69 32.92
CA LEU A 432 9.12 21.53 33.32
C LEU A 432 8.82 20.10 33.80
N ASP A 433 9.33 19.08 33.12
CA ASP A 433 9.15 17.69 33.51
C ASP A 433 9.72 17.42 34.90
N ALA A 434 10.93 17.91 35.17
CA ALA A 434 11.57 17.76 36.48
C ALA A 434 10.88 18.57 37.58
N LYS A 435 10.40 19.77 37.24
CA LYS A 435 9.65 20.62 38.19
C LYS A 435 8.30 20.00 38.59
N ASN A 436 7.59 19.42 37.62
CA ASN A 436 6.32 18.72 37.86
C ASN A 436 6.51 17.48 38.77
N LYS A 437 7.62 16.78 38.66
CA LYS A 437 8.01 15.64 39.49
C LYS A 437 8.67 16.06 40.78
N ASN A 438 9.05 17.34 40.92
CA ASN A 438 9.84 17.89 42.04
C ASN A 438 11.17 17.13 42.25
N ASP A 439 11.81 16.68 41.14
CA ASP A 439 13.05 15.90 41.18
C ASP A 439 14.22 16.64 40.47
N PHE A 440 15.04 17.30 41.30
CA PHE A 440 16.23 18.02 40.84
C PHE A 440 17.30 17.06 40.28
N LYS A 441 17.39 15.82 40.76
CA LYS A 441 18.37 14.85 40.27
C LYS A 441 18.00 14.37 38.86
N ASP A 442 16.71 14.16 38.60
CA ASP A 442 16.22 13.83 37.24
C ASP A 442 16.56 14.99 36.27
N PHE A 443 16.41 16.24 36.71
CA PHE A 443 16.81 17.41 35.95
C PHE A 443 18.30 17.38 35.55
N GLU A 444 19.22 17.23 36.53
CA GLU A 444 20.66 17.17 36.25
C GLU A 444 21.03 15.98 35.35
N PHE A 445 20.42 14.80 35.61
CA PHE A 445 20.66 13.62 34.81
C PHE A 445 20.23 13.79 33.36
N ASN A 446 19.08 14.40 33.12
CA ASN A 446 18.59 14.66 31.76
C ASN A 446 19.41 15.71 31.03
N LEU A 447 19.94 16.72 31.70
CA LEU A 447 20.87 17.69 31.13
C LEU A 447 22.18 17.00 30.67
N ILE A 448 22.77 16.18 31.52
CA ILE A 448 23.97 15.40 31.15
C ILE A 448 23.64 14.42 30.00
N ARG A 449 22.48 13.78 30.07
CA ARG A 449 22.06 12.82 29.07
C ARG A 449 21.80 13.45 27.70
N CYS A 450 21.13 14.61 27.65
CA CYS A 450 20.79 15.26 26.37
C CYS A 450 21.90 16.18 25.86
N PHE A 451 22.48 17.01 26.71
CA PHE A 451 23.38 18.06 26.28
C PHE A 451 24.85 17.86 26.71
N GLY A 452 25.14 16.89 27.55
CA GLY A 452 26.50 16.64 28.05
C GLY A 452 27.04 17.74 28.97
N ILE A 453 26.14 18.52 29.58
CA ILE A 453 26.52 19.61 30.51
C ILE A 453 26.02 19.33 31.91
N THR A 454 26.73 19.84 32.91
CA THR A 454 26.30 19.91 34.30
C THR A 454 25.51 21.20 34.54
N SER A 455 24.49 21.16 35.36
CA SER A 455 23.69 22.33 35.67
C SER A 455 24.52 23.37 36.43
N SER A 456 24.46 24.64 36.01
CA SER A 456 24.90 25.77 36.79
C SER A 456 23.85 26.27 37.79
N ILE A 457 22.66 25.70 37.77
CA ILE A 457 21.53 26.09 38.59
C ILE A 457 21.60 25.33 39.92
N SER A 458 21.54 26.07 41.05
CA SER A 458 21.49 25.43 42.37
C SER A 458 20.08 24.89 42.65
N LYS A 459 19.96 23.89 43.52
CA LYS A 459 18.69 23.36 43.95
C LYS A 459 17.75 24.45 44.51
N LYS A 460 18.29 25.45 45.19
CA LYS A 460 17.49 26.58 45.76
C LYS A 460 16.93 27.46 44.64
N ASP A 461 17.72 27.73 43.61
CA ASP A 461 17.29 28.53 42.48
C ASP A 461 16.24 27.79 41.63
N PHE A 462 16.39 26.47 41.49
CA PHE A 462 15.40 25.60 40.81
C PHE A 462 14.01 25.66 41.45
N GLU A 463 13.95 25.76 42.80
CA GLU A 463 12.71 25.81 43.54
C GLU A 463 12.08 27.23 43.59
N SER A 464 12.88 28.29 43.56
CA SER A 464 12.46 29.66 43.92
C SER A 464 12.51 30.70 42.82
N GLN A 465 13.23 30.48 41.73
CA GLN A 465 13.42 31.51 40.67
C GLN A 465 12.33 31.47 39.61
N ASP A 466 12.27 32.62 38.88
CA ASP A 466 11.40 32.79 37.72
C ASP A 466 11.83 31.81 36.60
N GLU A 467 10.89 30.99 36.20
CA GLU A 467 11.02 29.93 35.16
C GLU A 467 11.67 30.45 33.88
N ILE A 468 11.18 31.57 33.38
CA ILE A 468 11.69 32.20 32.13
C ILE A 468 13.16 32.55 32.23
N LYS A 469 13.60 33.03 33.39
CA LYS A 469 15.01 33.39 33.60
C LYS A 469 15.93 32.17 33.67
N LEU A 470 15.46 31.12 34.33
CA LEU A 470 16.21 29.85 34.42
C LEU A 470 16.34 29.17 33.07
N VAL A 471 15.24 29.05 32.31
CA VAL A 471 15.27 28.45 30.97
C VAL A 471 16.13 29.24 30.00
N ASN A 472 16.07 30.59 30.02
CA ASN A 472 16.94 31.43 29.20
C ASN A 472 18.44 31.35 29.61
N GLY A 473 18.73 31.21 30.90
CA GLY A 473 20.10 31.00 31.38
C GLY A 473 20.63 29.63 30.92
N LEU A 474 19.83 28.60 31.05
CA LEU A 474 20.14 27.26 30.59
C LEU A 474 20.35 27.19 29.07
N TYR A 475 19.48 27.82 28.29
CA TYR A 475 19.56 27.92 26.83
C TYR A 475 20.92 28.53 26.41
N LYS A 476 21.33 29.65 27.03
CA LYS A 476 22.63 30.27 26.72
C LYS A 476 23.82 29.36 27.03
N SER A 477 23.81 28.71 28.18
CA SER A 477 24.86 27.77 28.57
C SER A 477 24.95 26.56 27.62
N ILE A 478 23.80 26.02 27.15
CA ILE A 478 23.78 24.93 26.19
C ILE A 478 24.32 25.40 24.83
N LEU A 479 23.89 26.58 24.38
CA LEU A 479 24.34 27.14 23.09
C LEU A 479 25.84 27.38 23.06
N GLU A 480 26.41 27.99 24.11
CA GLU A 480 27.86 28.22 24.25
C GLU A 480 28.62 26.87 24.22
N ASN A 481 28.13 25.85 24.91
CA ASN A 481 28.72 24.51 24.86
C ASN A 481 28.68 23.90 23.46
N TYR A 482 27.56 24.09 22.75
CA TYR A 482 27.39 23.62 21.38
C TYR A 482 28.39 24.26 20.41
N GLU A 483 28.52 25.59 20.46
CA GLU A 483 29.47 26.33 19.64
C GLU A 483 30.93 25.93 19.93
N ARG A 484 31.28 25.77 21.20
CA ARG A 484 32.60 25.29 21.62
C ARG A 484 32.88 23.88 21.07
N LYS A 485 31.91 22.94 21.17
CA LYS A 485 32.07 21.59 20.66
C LYS A 485 32.26 21.56 19.13
N ASN A 486 31.54 22.39 18.41
CA ASN A 486 31.71 22.54 16.97
C ASN A 486 33.09 23.04 16.59
N LEU A 487 33.67 24.01 17.35
CA LEU A 487 35.02 24.49 17.14
C LEU A 487 36.06 23.40 17.44
N GLU A 488 35.91 22.65 18.52
CA GLU A 488 36.77 21.51 18.85
C GLU A 488 36.77 20.44 17.75
N ASN A 489 35.61 20.14 17.17
CA ASN A 489 35.48 19.21 16.06
C ASN A 489 36.17 19.73 14.79
N ILE A 490 36.05 21.04 14.49
CA ILE A 490 36.76 21.68 13.38
C ILE A 490 38.26 21.57 13.56
N ASP A 491 38.75 21.87 14.74
CA ASP A 491 40.19 21.85 15.05
C ASP A 491 40.80 20.43 14.93
N LYS A 492 40.04 19.41 15.26
CA LYS A 492 40.43 18.00 15.10
C LYS A 492 40.47 17.57 13.64
N VAL A 493 39.46 17.98 12.83
CA VAL A 493 39.28 17.47 11.47
C VAL A 493 40.03 18.27 10.42
N PHE A 494 40.20 19.60 10.60
CA PHE A 494 40.79 20.45 9.58
C PHE A 494 42.23 20.08 9.20
N PRO A 495 43.14 19.70 10.11
CA PRO A 495 44.47 19.21 9.76
C PRO A 495 44.42 17.99 8.81
N ILE A 496 43.44 17.11 9.04
CA ILE A 496 43.26 15.89 8.23
C ILE A 496 42.76 16.26 6.83
N ILE A 497 41.74 17.12 6.74
CA ILE A 497 41.22 17.66 5.47
C ILE A 497 42.34 18.35 4.67
N LYS A 498 43.14 19.13 5.32
CA LYS A 498 44.30 19.85 4.72
C LYS A 498 45.31 18.87 4.14
N ASN A 499 45.71 17.85 4.90
CA ASN A 499 46.64 16.82 4.44
C ASN A 499 46.11 16.03 3.23
N VAL A 500 44.81 15.66 3.25
CA VAL A 500 44.16 14.96 2.13
C VAL A 500 44.07 15.85 0.88
N HIS A 501 43.76 17.15 1.02
CA HIS A 501 43.63 18.08 -0.08
C HIS A 501 44.98 18.46 -0.71
N GLU A 502 46.04 18.66 0.08
CA GLU A 502 47.36 19.06 -0.38
C GLU A 502 48.19 17.89 -0.94
N ASN A 503 47.75 16.64 -0.74
CA ASN A 503 48.46 15.49 -1.24
C ASN A 503 48.17 15.28 -2.76
N PRO A 504 49.15 15.44 -3.65
CA PRO A 504 48.96 15.38 -5.11
C PRO A 504 48.56 14.01 -5.64
N LYS A 505 48.68 12.96 -4.82
CA LYS A 505 48.23 11.59 -5.17
C LYS A 505 46.73 11.39 -4.98
N ASN A 506 46.06 12.23 -4.17
CA ASN A 506 44.66 12.10 -3.81
C ASN A 506 43.80 13.05 -4.68
N ARG A 507 43.11 12.50 -5.69
CA ARG A 507 42.13 13.24 -6.53
C ARG A 507 40.70 13.00 -6.03
N TYR A 508 40.49 13.15 -4.72
CA TYR A 508 39.17 12.94 -4.14
C TYR A 508 38.30 14.18 -4.31
N GLU A 509 37.10 14.01 -4.83
CA GLU A 509 36.10 15.08 -4.90
C GLU A 509 35.29 15.15 -3.60
N ARG A 510 34.98 13.99 -3.02
CA ARG A 510 34.21 13.84 -1.80
C ARG A 510 34.92 12.92 -0.81
N ILE A 511 34.83 13.28 0.45
CA ILE A 511 35.38 12.50 1.57
C ILE A 511 34.25 12.09 2.51
N VAL A 512 34.44 10.95 3.18
CA VAL A 512 33.56 10.45 4.22
C VAL A 512 34.24 10.58 5.56
N VAL A 513 33.61 11.32 6.47
CA VAL A 513 34.09 11.52 7.84
C VAL A 513 33.14 10.83 8.81
N PRO A 514 33.58 9.82 9.57
CA PRO A 514 32.72 9.17 10.56
C PRO A 514 32.63 10.03 11.83
N PHE A 515 31.42 10.17 12.37
CA PHE A 515 31.14 10.74 13.69
C PHE A 515 30.44 9.70 14.54
N THR A 516 30.74 9.64 15.82
CA THR A 516 30.15 8.69 16.77
C THR A 516 29.82 9.37 18.10
N ASP A 517 28.67 9.00 18.68
CA ASP A 517 28.26 9.38 20.03
C ASP A 517 28.60 8.31 21.08
N GLY A 518 29.39 7.29 20.67
CA GLY A 518 29.72 6.13 21.49
C GLY A 518 28.73 4.97 21.37
N LYS A 519 27.52 5.19 20.84
CA LYS A 519 26.50 4.18 20.58
C LYS A 519 26.27 3.96 19.10
N LYS A 520 26.14 5.05 18.34
CA LYS A 520 25.87 5.03 16.89
C LYS A 520 27.01 5.72 16.16
N THR A 521 27.40 5.21 15.00
CA THR A 521 28.37 5.85 14.10
C THR A 521 27.65 6.25 12.82
N MET A 522 27.80 7.51 12.42
CA MET A 522 27.22 8.04 11.18
C MET A 522 28.33 8.59 10.28
N ASN A 523 28.27 8.19 9.01
CA ASN A 523 29.23 8.59 8.00
C ASN A 523 28.75 9.86 7.29
N ILE A 524 29.48 10.96 7.43
CA ILE A 524 29.14 12.25 6.83
C ILE A 524 29.92 12.42 5.54
N VAL A 525 29.22 12.62 4.43
CA VAL A 525 29.81 12.88 3.11
C VAL A 525 29.91 14.39 2.90
N THR A 526 31.12 14.91 2.65
CA THR A 526 31.33 16.32 2.35
C THR A 526 32.21 16.49 1.11
N ASN A 527 32.09 17.65 0.42
CA ASN A 527 32.96 18.00 -0.70
C ASN A 527 34.30 18.49 -0.15
N LEU A 528 35.40 17.85 -0.57
CA LEU A 528 36.75 18.10 -0.05
C LEU A 528 37.19 19.55 -0.28
N LYS A 529 37.00 20.09 -1.48
CA LYS A 529 37.41 21.47 -1.80
C LYS A 529 36.63 22.49 -0.96
N SER A 530 35.32 22.35 -0.87
CA SER A 530 34.48 23.25 -0.09
C SER A 530 34.80 23.19 1.42
N ALA A 531 35.10 21.98 1.93
CA ALA A 531 35.52 21.81 3.33
C ALA A 531 36.91 22.45 3.61
N TYR A 532 37.83 22.36 2.66
CA TYR A 532 39.13 23.04 2.76
C TYR A 532 39.00 24.56 2.70
N ASP A 533 38.29 25.10 1.70
CA ASP A 533 38.09 26.55 1.50
C ASP A 533 37.39 27.22 2.71
N SER A 534 36.44 26.50 3.33
CA SER A 534 35.69 26.95 4.51
C SER A 534 36.42 26.71 5.85
N LYS A 535 37.66 26.20 5.82
CA LYS A 535 38.43 25.84 7.02
C LYS A 535 37.65 24.85 7.94
N GLY A 536 36.94 23.87 7.38
CA GLY A 536 36.20 22.86 8.11
C GLY A 536 34.76 23.24 8.46
N LYS A 537 34.33 24.50 8.32
CA LYS A 537 32.92 24.90 8.64
C LYS A 537 31.89 24.15 7.81
N LYS A 538 32.18 23.94 6.53
CA LYS A 538 31.29 23.19 5.64
C LYS A 538 31.01 21.75 6.10
N LEU A 539 32.02 21.11 6.73
CA LEU A 539 31.82 19.77 7.30
C LEU A 539 30.81 19.78 8.45
N ILE A 540 30.85 20.80 9.32
CA ILE A 540 29.88 20.92 10.43
C ILE A 540 28.48 21.20 9.87
N ASP A 541 28.34 22.06 8.86
CA ASP A 541 27.05 22.29 8.20
C ASP A 541 26.50 20.99 7.58
N ASP A 542 27.34 20.19 6.92
CA ASP A 542 26.96 18.91 6.35
C ASP A 542 26.68 17.87 7.45
N PHE A 543 27.38 17.91 8.58
CA PHE A 543 27.14 17.09 9.75
C PHE A 543 25.74 17.38 10.35
N GLU A 544 25.45 18.64 10.70
CA GLU A 544 24.14 19.06 11.21
C GLU A 544 23.00 18.61 10.27
N LYS A 545 23.18 18.85 8.98
CA LYS A 545 22.20 18.50 7.94
C LYS A 545 21.95 17.00 7.86
N ASN A 546 23.00 16.20 7.71
CA ASN A 546 22.86 14.76 7.48
C ASN A 546 22.30 14.05 8.71
N ILE A 547 22.73 14.45 9.91
CA ILE A 547 22.21 13.91 11.17
C ILE A 547 20.73 14.24 11.33
N SER A 548 20.36 15.51 11.15
CA SER A 548 18.97 15.94 11.28
C SER A 548 18.06 15.19 10.29
N LEU A 549 18.48 15.07 9.03
CA LEU A 549 17.70 14.34 8.02
C LEU A 549 17.55 12.85 8.37
N ALA A 550 18.65 12.21 8.79
CA ALA A 550 18.61 10.77 9.12
C ALA A 550 17.69 10.47 10.31
N ILE A 551 17.77 11.29 11.37
CA ILE A 551 16.93 11.10 12.56
C ILE A 551 15.47 11.46 12.26
N ILE A 552 15.19 12.53 11.50
CA ILE A 552 13.83 12.89 11.07
C ILE A 552 13.20 11.72 10.28
N ASP A 553 13.93 11.17 9.30
CA ASP A 553 13.41 10.11 8.44
C ASP A 553 13.15 8.82 9.23
N GLU A 554 14.02 8.45 10.16
CA GLU A 554 13.87 7.26 11.00
C GLU A 554 12.73 7.40 12.02
N THR A 555 12.67 8.54 12.70
CA THR A 555 11.61 8.82 13.69
C THR A 555 10.25 8.88 13.02
N TRP A 556 10.16 9.49 11.83
CA TRP A 556 8.93 9.56 11.06
C TRP A 556 8.41 8.19 10.63
N LYS A 557 9.29 7.30 10.14
CA LYS A 557 8.91 5.92 9.80
C LYS A 557 8.34 5.16 11.00
N THR A 558 9.00 5.31 12.15
CA THR A 558 8.53 4.67 13.39
C THR A 558 7.19 5.25 13.83
N HIS A 559 6.99 6.55 13.67
CA HIS A 559 5.73 7.22 13.99
C HIS A 559 4.58 6.76 13.08
N LEU A 560 4.82 6.62 11.78
CA LEU A 560 3.82 6.09 10.84
C LEU A 560 3.30 4.71 11.30
N ARG A 561 4.21 3.84 11.75
CA ARG A 561 3.83 2.52 12.27
C ARG A 561 2.96 2.64 13.53
N LYS A 562 3.34 3.49 14.50
CA LYS A 562 2.52 3.74 15.70
C LYS A 562 1.15 4.30 15.37
N MET A 563 1.05 5.16 14.36
CA MET A 563 -0.23 5.71 13.91
C MET A 563 -1.12 4.66 13.24
N ASP A 564 -0.54 3.71 12.52
CA ASP A 564 -1.29 2.58 11.95
C ASP A 564 -1.80 1.65 13.07
N GLU A 565 -0.98 1.37 14.09
CA GLU A 565 -1.36 0.61 15.29
C GLU A 565 -2.50 1.32 16.05
N LEU A 566 -2.38 2.64 16.27
CA LEU A 566 -3.43 3.46 16.90
C LEU A 566 -4.74 3.39 16.10
N ARG A 567 -4.67 3.51 14.77
CA ARG A 567 -5.86 3.46 13.91
C ARG A 567 -6.62 2.14 14.03
N GLN A 568 -5.92 1.04 14.28
CA GLN A 568 -6.54 -0.26 14.50
C GLN A 568 -7.17 -0.35 15.91
N SER A 569 -6.45 0.10 16.94
CA SER A 569 -6.92 0.02 18.34
C SER A 569 -8.17 0.85 18.59
N VAL A 570 -8.26 2.06 18.06
CA VAL A 570 -9.42 2.95 18.27
C VAL A 570 -10.71 2.44 17.66
N GLN A 571 -10.66 1.47 16.72
CA GLN A 571 -11.88 0.88 16.16
C GLN A 571 -12.68 0.11 17.22
N LEU A 572 -12.03 -0.40 18.25
CA LEU A 572 -12.66 -1.10 19.36
C LEU A 572 -13.47 -0.16 20.27
N ALA A 573 -13.19 1.14 20.23
CA ALA A 573 -13.91 2.14 21.03
C ALA A 573 -15.42 2.26 20.70
N VAL A 574 -15.85 1.73 19.55
CA VAL A 574 -17.28 1.61 19.22
C VAL A 574 -18.01 0.76 20.24
N HIS A 575 -17.37 -0.25 20.81
CA HIS A 575 -17.98 -1.10 21.84
C HIS A 575 -18.24 -0.34 23.15
N GLU A 576 -17.47 0.73 23.39
CA GLU A 576 -17.64 1.64 24.53
C GLU A 576 -18.59 2.81 24.23
N GLN A 577 -19.26 2.82 23.08
CA GLN A 577 -20.14 3.91 22.61
C GLN A 577 -19.42 5.27 22.47
N LYS A 578 -18.10 5.26 22.31
CA LYS A 578 -17.29 6.45 22.06
C LYS A 578 -17.07 6.64 20.56
N ASP A 579 -16.91 7.89 20.13
CA ASP A 579 -16.55 8.16 18.73
C ASP A 579 -15.07 7.82 18.47
N PRO A 580 -14.77 6.81 17.64
CA PRO A 580 -13.39 6.40 17.37
C PRO A 580 -12.54 7.51 16.73
N LEU A 581 -13.16 8.40 15.94
CA LEU A 581 -12.44 9.49 15.29
C LEU A 581 -11.98 10.53 16.32
N LEU A 582 -12.81 10.81 17.31
CA LEU A 582 -12.47 11.77 18.37
C LEU A 582 -11.31 11.25 19.21
N ILE A 583 -11.36 9.97 19.64
CA ILE A 583 -10.27 9.32 20.38
C ILE A 583 -8.99 9.33 19.55
N TYR A 584 -9.09 8.94 18.26
CA TYR A 584 -7.96 8.96 17.35
C TYR A 584 -7.29 10.34 17.28
N LYS A 585 -8.08 11.42 17.20
CA LYS A 585 -7.55 12.79 17.15
C LYS A 585 -6.77 13.15 18.42
N PHE A 586 -7.29 12.77 19.60
CA PHE A 586 -6.61 13.06 20.87
C PHE A 586 -5.32 12.26 21.02
N GLU A 587 -5.38 10.96 20.88
CA GLU A 587 -4.20 10.10 21.02
C GLU A 587 -3.15 10.35 19.96
N ALA A 588 -3.56 10.59 18.70
CA ALA A 588 -2.66 10.98 17.63
C ALA A 588 -1.91 12.28 17.91
N LYS A 589 -2.57 13.24 18.57
CA LYS A 589 -1.93 14.50 18.99
C LYS A 589 -0.87 14.23 20.05
N GLU A 590 -1.17 13.45 21.06
CA GLU A 590 -0.22 13.11 22.14
C GLU A 590 0.99 12.34 21.60
N LEU A 591 0.75 11.32 20.77
CA LEU A 591 1.81 10.57 20.11
C LEU A 591 2.71 11.47 19.26
N PHE A 592 2.13 12.44 18.55
CA PHE A 592 2.88 13.34 17.70
C PHE A 592 3.75 14.32 18.51
N PHE A 593 3.22 14.91 19.59
CA PHE A 593 4.01 15.79 20.47
C PHE A 593 5.15 15.02 21.13
N SER A 594 4.87 13.82 21.67
CA SER A 594 5.91 12.96 22.20
C SER A 594 6.98 12.61 21.16
N MET A 595 6.56 12.35 19.92
CA MET A 595 7.51 12.09 18.81
C MET A 595 8.38 13.30 18.51
N ILE A 596 7.82 14.53 18.46
CA ILE A 596 8.57 15.77 18.20
C ILE A 596 9.55 16.05 19.34
N ASP A 597 9.17 15.88 20.59
CA ASP A 597 10.06 16.06 21.74
C ASP A 597 11.22 15.07 21.71
N ASN A 598 10.95 13.79 21.46
CA ASN A 598 11.98 12.76 21.32
C ASN A 598 12.90 13.05 20.11
N LEU A 599 12.32 13.47 18.98
CA LEU A 599 13.07 13.84 17.77
C LEU A 599 14.08 14.97 18.07
N ASN A 600 13.61 16.04 18.75
CA ASN A 600 14.46 17.17 19.12
C ASN A 600 15.58 16.72 20.07
N LYS A 601 15.25 15.92 21.10
CA LYS A 601 16.21 15.38 22.06
C LYS A 601 17.25 14.45 21.41
N ASP A 602 16.84 13.60 20.47
CA ASP A 602 17.72 12.67 19.76
C ASP A 602 18.70 13.41 18.84
N ILE A 603 18.22 14.40 18.07
CA ILE A 603 19.06 15.24 17.24
C ILE A 603 20.09 15.96 18.10
N LEU A 604 19.65 16.65 19.17
CA LEU A 604 20.53 17.39 20.04
C LEU A 604 21.53 16.48 20.76
N THR A 605 21.11 15.34 21.26
CA THR A 605 21.99 14.39 21.93
C THR A 605 23.10 13.93 21.00
N PHE A 606 22.81 13.65 19.74
CA PHE A 606 23.83 13.26 18.78
C PHE A 606 24.76 14.44 18.44
N LEU A 607 24.23 15.64 18.14
CA LEU A 607 24.99 16.81 17.80
C LEU A 607 25.94 17.25 18.93
N MET A 608 25.48 17.15 20.19
CA MET A 608 26.28 17.56 21.38
C MET A 608 27.34 16.54 21.77
N LYS A 609 27.11 15.25 21.57
CA LYS A 609 28.00 14.17 22.03
C LYS A 609 28.90 13.61 20.94
N ALA A 610 28.55 13.82 19.67
CA ALA A 610 29.30 13.24 18.59
C ALA A 610 30.75 13.79 18.55
N ASP A 611 31.67 12.83 18.43
CA ASP A 611 33.11 13.09 18.28
C ASP A 611 33.67 12.19 17.17
N LEU A 612 34.87 12.47 16.75
CA LEU A 612 35.57 11.61 15.80
C LEU A 612 36.01 10.32 16.51
N PRO A 613 35.82 9.14 15.89
CA PRO A 613 36.36 7.92 16.46
C PRO A 613 37.89 8.02 16.54
N SER A 614 38.47 7.50 17.64
CA SER A 614 39.92 7.46 17.88
C SER A 614 40.58 6.42 16.96
N ARG A 615 40.62 6.68 15.64
CA ARG A 615 41.30 5.87 14.64
C ARG A 615 42.37 6.66 13.92
N ASP A 616 43.37 5.93 13.39
CA ASP A 616 44.49 6.52 12.68
C ASP A 616 44.01 7.47 11.55
N PRO A 617 44.60 8.66 11.42
CA PRO A 617 44.26 9.66 10.41
C PRO A 617 44.39 9.17 8.96
N ASN A 618 45.04 8.04 8.73
CA ASN A 618 45.28 7.46 7.41
C ASN A 618 44.11 6.62 6.86
N GLU A 619 43.02 6.42 7.59
CA GLU A 619 41.84 5.64 7.16
C GLU A 619 40.71 6.47 6.55
N ILE A 620 40.91 7.66 6.07
CA ILE A 620 39.90 8.40 5.30
C ILE A 620 39.71 7.69 3.95
N LYS A 621 38.54 7.11 3.77
CA LYS A 621 38.14 6.45 2.53
C LYS A 621 37.49 7.45 1.58
N GLU A 622 37.89 7.36 0.32
CA GLU A 622 37.12 7.98 -0.76
C GLU A 622 35.69 7.43 -0.77
N ASP A 623 34.71 8.32 -0.83
CA ASP A 623 33.35 7.91 -1.20
C ASP A 623 33.40 7.51 -2.69
N ARG A 624 33.84 6.28 -2.95
CA ARG A 624 33.48 5.65 -4.20
C ARG A 624 31.99 5.47 -4.16
N GLN A 625 31.26 6.47 -4.69
CA GLN A 625 29.96 6.19 -5.26
C GLN A 625 30.21 5.08 -6.29
N THR A 626 30.22 3.83 -5.82
CA THR A 626 29.65 2.79 -6.60
C THR A 626 28.27 3.37 -6.95
N ARG A 627 28.13 3.89 -8.19
CA ARG A 627 26.87 3.96 -8.90
C ARG A 627 26.32 2.52 -8.97
N ARG A 628 26.01 1.92 -7.86
CA ARG A 628 24.78 1.20 -7.72
C ARG A 628 23.72 2.31 -7.80
N GLN A 629 23.43 2.73 -9.04
CA GLN A 629 22.07 2.87 -9.41
C GLN A 629 21.42 1.56 -8.93
N GLN A 630 21.02 1.49 -7.67
CA GLN A 630 19.75 0.91 -7.34
C GLN A 630 18.82 1.77 -8.19
N ALA A 631 18.62 1.30 -9.42
CA ALA A 631 17.45 1.65 -10.15
C ALA A 631 16.34 1.30 -9.17
N TYR A 632 15.84 2.30 -8.45
CA TYR A 632 14.49 2.25 -7.96
C TYR A 632 13.73 1.98 -9.25
N LYS A 633 13.31 0.74 -9.45
CA LYS A 633 12.27 0.41 -10.39
C LYS A 633 11.05 1.11 -9.82
N THR A 634 10.95 2.39 -10.14
CA THR A 634 9.65 3.04 -10.19
C THR A 634 8.88 2.17 -11.16
N SER A 635 7.76 1.62 -10.74
CA SER A 635 6.86 0.79 -11.51
C SER A 635 6.11 1.60 -12.58
N LYS A 636 6.81 2.46 -13.29
CA LYS A 636 6.49 3.14 -14.52
C LYS A 636 7.71 3.03 -15.43
N GLU A 637 8.10 1.83 -15.78
CA GLU A 637 8.46 1.60 -17.17
C GLU A 637 7.13 1.66 -17.92
N GLU A 638 6.80 2.84 -18.44
CA GLU A 638 5.99 2.93 -19.63
C GLU A 638 6.59 1.92 -20.60
N VAL A 639 5.77 0.98 -21.00
CA VAL A 639 6.05 0.10 -22.12
C VAL A 639 6.16 1.01 -23.35
N LEU A 640 7.33 1.58 -23.54
CA LEU A 640 7.72 2.12 -24.85
C LEU A 640 7.60 0.93 -25.80
N ASN A 641 6.69 1.08 -26.76
CA ASN A 641 6.41 0.10 -27.79
C ASN A 641 7.72 -0.47 -28.35
N SER A 642 7.82 -1.80 -28.36
CA SER A 642 8.95 -2.55 -28.93
C SER A 642 9.35 -2.09 -30.33
N ASP A 643 8.44 -1.46 -31.08
CA ASP A 643 8.65 -0.90 -32.40
C ASP A 643 9.41 0.44 -32.43
N GLU A 644 9.31 1.26 -31.37
CA GLU A 644 10.12 2.49 -31.24
C GLU A 644 11.56 2.20 -30.82
N LEU A 645 11.78 1.18 -29.99
CA LEU A 645 13.13 0.70 -29.67
C LEU A 645 13.81 0.06 -30.90
N ALA A 646 13.04 -0.64 -31.75
CA ALA A 646 13.54 -1.21 -33.00
C ALA A 646 13.86 -0.14 -34.04
N ARG A 647 13.17 0.99 -34.06
CA ARG A 647 13.46 2.13 -34.95
C ARG A 647 14.66 2.94 -34.45
N ARG A 648 14.82 3.19 -33.17
CA ARG A 648 16.01 3.88 -32.61
C ARG A 648 17.31 3.08 -32.78
N ASN A 649 17.26 1.76 -32.75
CA ASN A 649 18.44 0.91 -32.97
C ASN A 649 18.84 0.77 -34.45
N ARG A 650 18.02 1.20 -35.42
CA ARG A 650 18.40 1.25 -36.85
C ARG A 650 19.10 2.54 -37.23
N ASP A 651 18.90 3.63 -36.49
CA ASP A 651 19.50 4.94 -36.81
C ASP A 651 20.87 5.19 -36.16
N ILE A 652 21.36 4.25 -35.31
CA ILE A 652 22.71 4.30 -34.72
C ILE A 652 23.55 3.12 -35.27
N GLY A 653 23.66 3.06 -36.56
CA GLY A 653 24.57 2.14 -37.28
C GLY A 653 25.93 2.79 -37.51
N GLY A 654 26.81 2.71 -36.55
CA GLY A 654 28.20 3.14 -36.66
C GLY A 654 29.08 2.40 -35.66
N ASN A 655 29.81 1.40 -36.17
CA ASN A 655 30.93 0.67 -35.57
C ASN A 655 31.50 1.15 -34.26
N VAL A 656 31.36 0.34 -33.19
CA VAL A 656 32.47 0.10 -32.23
C VAL A 656 32.31 -1.31 -31.65
N SER A 657 33.29 -2.17 -31.98
CA SER A 657 33.50 -3.47 -31.35
C SER A 657 33.92 -3.29 -29.90
N GLN A 658 33.11 -3.69 -28.95
CA GLN A 658 33.58 -4.02 -27.59
C GLN A 658 32.98 -5.35 -27.14
N LYS A 659 33.87 -6.31 -26.91
CA LYS A 659 33.62 -7.61 -26.30
C LYS A 659 33.06 -7.40 -24.89
N ASN A 660 31.79 -7.64 -24.70
CA ASN A 660 31.22 -7.90 -23.37
C ASN A 660 31.16 -9.40 -23.14
N ASN A 661 31.94 -9.89 -22.20
CA ASN A 661 31.81 -11.24 -21.68
C ASN A 661 30.45 -11.36 -20.98
N MET A 662 29.47 -11.88 -21.69
CA MET A 662 28.25 -12.40 -21.08
C MET A 662 28.60 -13.71 -20.37
N VAL A 663 28.40 -13.73 -19.06
CA VAL A 663 28.36 -14.97 -18.29
C VAL A 663 27.04 -15.64 -18.65
N GLU A 664 27.09 -16.68 -19.46
CA GLU A 664 25.94 -17.53 -19.75
C GLU A 664 25.51 -18.25 -18.47
N THR A 665 24.27 -18.03 -18.09
CA THR A 665 23.61 -18.80 -17.04
C THR A 665 23.34 -20.19 -17.60
N ILE A 666 24.12 -21.19 -17.18
CA ILE A 666 23.91 -22.58 -17.55
C ILE A 666 22.62 -23.06 -16.87
N THR A 667 21.52 -23.06 -17.59
CA THR A 667 20.30 -23.79 -17.22
C THR A 667 20.53 -25.26 -17.52
N ARG A 668 20.89 -26.05 -16.50
CA ARG A 668 20.90 -27.51 -16.62
C ARG A 668 19.46 -28.01 -16.76
N GLU A 669 19.06 -28.39 -17.96
CA GLU A 669 17.87 -29.20 -18.17
C GLU A 669 18.06 -30.54 -17.43
N LYS A 670 17.17 -30.85 -16.47
CA LYS A 670 17.16 -32.16 -15.83
C LYS A 670 16.80 -33.21 -16.86
N ARG A 671 17.79 -34.04 -17.25
CA ARG A 671 17.59 -35.17 -18.17
C ARG A 671 16.52 -36.09 -17.61
N LYS A 672 15.46 -36.39 -18.37
CA LYS A 672 14.44 -37.35 -17.98
C LYS A 672 15.02 -38.76 -18.12
N ILE A 673 15.29 -39.40 -16.98
CA ILE A 673 15.83 -40.74 -16.92
C ILE A 673 14.71 -41.77 -17.15
N GLY A 674 14.93 -42.68 -18.10
CA GLY A 674 13.95 -43.71 -18.42
C GLY A 674 13.83 -44.80 -17.31
N ARG A 675 12.63 -45.38 -17.13
CA ARG A 675 12.34 -46.36 -16.06
C ARG A 675 13.29 -47.60 -16.07
N ASN A 676 13.83 -47.97 -17.22
CA ASN A 676 14.75 -49.13 -17.40
C ASN A 676 16.22 -48.74 -17.54
N GLU A 677 16.54 -47.43 -17.48
CA GLU A 677 17.90 -46.91 -17.58
C GLU A 677 18.68 -47.24 -16.32
N ARG A 678 19.96 -47.63 -16.45
CA ARG A 678 20.80 -47.92 -15.30
C ARG A 678 21.37 -46.63 -14.74
N VAL A 679 21.30 -46.45 -13.44
CA VAL A 679 21.82 -45.32 -12.71
C VAL A 679 22.69 -45.77 -11.56
N THR A 680 23.77 -45.07 -11.32
CA THR A 680 24.65 -45.29 -10.18
C THR A 680 24.14 -44.49 -8.97
N VAL A 681 23.80 -45.16 -7.90
CA VAL A 681 23.36 -44.54 -6.64
C VAL A 681 24.42 -44.73 -5.54
N ARG A 682 24.62 -43.71 -4.74
CA ARG A 682 25.55 -43.71 -3.61
C ARG A 682 24.82 -43.45 -2.31
N ASN A 683 25.16 -44.28 -1.29
CA ASN A 683 24.66 -44.07 0.06
C ASN A 683 25.41 -42.90 0.73
N MET A 684 24.67 -41.97 1.30
CA MET A 684 25.24 -40.78 1.94
C MET A 684 25.99 -41.04 3.24
N GLN A 685 25.65 -42.15 3.96
CA GLN A 685 26.24 -42.48 5.25
C GLN A 685 27.40 -43.48 5.13
N SER A 686 27.25 -44.51 4.28
CA SER A 686 28.29 -45.57 4.14
C SER A 686 29.24 -45.37 2.96
N GLY A 687 28.92 -44.42 2.03
CA GLY A 687 29.72 -44.19 0.83
C GLY A 687 29.61 -45.27 -0.26
N GLU A 688 28.82 -46.31 -0.04
CA GLU A 688 28.66 -47.48 -0.95
C GLU A 688 27.97 -47.06 -2.24
N LYS A 689 28.52 -47.46 -3.39
CA LYS A 689 27.96 -47.20 -4.73
C LYS A 689 27.33 -48.48 -5.27
N LYS A 690 26.11 -48.36 -5.86
CA LYS A 690 25.40 -49.47 -6.53
C LYS A 690 24.86 -49.02 -7.86
N GLU A 691 25.05 -49.83 -8.90
CA GLU A 691 24.47 -49.61 -10.22
C GLU A 691 23.16 -50.41 -10.36
N LEU A 692 22.04 -49.75 -10.49
CA LEU A 692 20.69 -50.36 -10.52
C LEU A 692 19.84 -49.73 -11.60
N LYS A 693 18.80 -50.44 -12.06
CA LYS A 693 17.78 -49.84 -12.93
C LYS A 693 17.03 -48.74 -12.17
N PHE A 694 16.72 -47.61 -12.82
CA PHE A 694 16.11 -46.45 -12.19
C PHE A 694 14.86 -46.78 -11.36
N LYS A 695 14.04 -47.73 -11.82
CA LYS A 695 12.87 -48.23 -11.07
C LYS A 695 13.24 -48.87 -9.71
N GLN A 696 14.39 -49.52 -9.62
CA GLN A 696 14.89 -50.14 -8.37
C GLN A 696 15.62 -49.13 -7.50
N ALA A 697 16.34 -48.20 -8.13
CA ALA A 697 17.01 -47.08 -7.48
C ALA A 697 16.03 -46.11 -6.82
N GLN A 698 14.86 -45.92 -7.40
CA GLN A 698 13.79 -45.01 -6.90
C GLN A 698 13.31 -45.39 -5.49
N ASN A 699 13.22 -46.68 -5.19
CA ASN A 699 12.85 -47.15 -3.84
C ASN A 699 13.95 -46.85 -2.79
N LEU A 700 15.22 -46.88 -3.19
CA LEU A 700 16.37 -46.56 -2.33
C LEU A 700 16.50 -45.03 -2.16
N ILE A 701 16.21 -44.25 -3.18
CA ILE A 701 16.23 -42.79 -3.14
C ILE A 701 15.09 -42.24 -2.24
N ASN A 702 13.91 -42.86 -2.31
CA ASN A 702 12.76 -42.51 -1.47
C ASN A 702 12.99 -42.81 0.02
N SER A 703 13.95 -43.67 0.36
CA SER A 703 14.37 -43.90 1.77
C SER A 703 15.22 -42.76 2.35
N GLY A 704 15.59 -41.75 1.57
CA GLY A 704 16.28 -40.54 1.98
C GLY A 704 17.82 -40.68 2.15
N ASN A 705 18.37 -41.90 2.09
CA ASN A 705 19.79 -42.14 2.35
C ASN A 705 20.65 -42.36 1.08
N TRP A 706 20.03 -42.31 -0.10
CA TRP A 706 20.71 -42.60 -1.37
C TRP A 706 20.50 -41.48 -2.39
N ILE A 707 21.57 -41.09 -3.09
CA ILE A 707 21.54 -40.09 -4.16
C ILE A 707 22.06 -40.66 -5.47
N ILE A 708 21.57 -40.15 -6.61
CA ILE A 708 22.10 -40.52 -7.93
C ILE A 708 23.41 -39.75 -8.14
N VAL A 709 24.44 -40.49 -8.55
CA VAL A 709 25.74 -39.91 -8.97
C VAL A 709 25.82 -39.99 -10.47
N GLU A 710 25.82 -38.84 -11.14
CA GLU A 710 26.11 -38.73 -12.57
C GLU A 710 27.64 -38.82 -12.71
N GLU A 711 28.14 -39.81 -13.45
CA GLU A 711 29.53 -39.80 -13.94
C GLU A 711 29.61 -38.78 -15.06
N GLN A 712 30.62 -37.88 -14.95
CA GLN A 712 30.92 -36.83 -15.94
C GLN A 712 31.35 -37.42 -17.26
#